data_b95c499712089d41991150dcd9018810
#
_entry.id   b95c499712089d41991150dcd9018810
#
_cell.length_a   1.000
_cell.length_b   1.000
_cell.length_c   1.000
_cell.angle_alpha   90.00
_cell.angle_beta   90.00
_cell.angle_gamma   90.00
#
_symmetry.space_group_name_H-M   'P 1'
#
loop_
_entity.id
_entity.type
_entity.pdbx_description
1 polymer ?
#
loop_
_entity_poly.entity_id
_entity_poly.type
_entity_poly.pdbx_seq_one_letter_code
_entity_poly.pdbx_strand_id
1 'polypeptide(L)'
;MSDACGCGGDEPRGAEEQDREPERLWQIKEIQFAGISGVFLLAAVIAGFLDAAEPVVVALEAVALLAGAYTFVPSTLKRLAKGKIGVGTLMTMAGVGAVILGEVGEAAMLAFLFSISEGLEEYSLARTRRGLRALLSLVPDEATVLRDGAEKTVAPADLRIGDRMLVKPGERVATDGIVRQGRSALDVSAITGESVPVEAGPGDEVFAGSINGTGALEVEVSTTAEDNSLARIVRIVEAEQSRKGASQRLADRIAKPLVPGIMIVAGLIAVIGSLLGDSATWIERALVVLVAASPCALAISVPVTVVAAIGAASKLGALVKGGAALEGLGKIRGVALDKTGTLTANRPAVIDVATTAGATREQVLDVAAALEARSEHPLAAAILAAADDVIPATDVEAVTGAGLTGHRDGHTLRLGRPGWLDPGPLAGDVTRMQQAGATAVLVEDNGQVIGAIAVRDELRPEAAEVVARLRRDGYHVAMLTGDNQATAAALAADVGIEAVHAELRPEDKARLIEQLRFQRPTAMVGDGVNDAPALAAADVGIAMGAMGTDVAIETADVALMGEDLRHLPQAFGHARRARRIMLQNVALSLGLIIALVPLALFGVLGLAAVVLVHELAEIVVIANGVRAGRTTPLAAAPVDPAASHTRAAPVGASS
;
A
#
# COMPACT_ATOMS: atom_id res chain seq x y z
N MET A 1 7.17 -13.95 -10.38
CA MET A 1 6.22 -14.37 -11.43
C MET A 1 6.11 -15.87 -11.41
N SER A 2 4.92 -16.42 -11.56
CA SER A 2 4.66 -17.82 -11.22
C SER A 2 5.31 -18.79 -12.20
N ASP A 3 6.05 -19.77 -11.68
CA ASP A 3 6.60 -20.90 -12.46
C ASP A 3 5.53 -21.72 -13.22
N ALA A 4 4.26 -21.48 -12.97
CA ALA A 4 3.13 -22.19 -13.57
C ALA A 4 2.65 -21.59 -14.89
N CYS A 5 2.80 -20.28 -15.12
CA CYS A 5 2.29 -19.62 -16.32
C CYS A 5 3.18 -19.73 -17.55
N GLY A 6 4.43 -20.03 -17.46
CA GLY A 6 5.28 -20.02 -18.65
C GLY A 6 5.72 -18.62 -19.13
N CYS A 7 5.11 -17.59 -18.59
CA CYS A 7 5.29 -16.20 -18.95
C CYS A 7 6.20 -15.52 -17.91
N GLY A 8 7.42 -15.21 -18.30
CA GLY A 8 8.37 -14.48 -17.48
C GLY A 8 9.70 -15.19 -17.34
N GLY A 9 10.66 -14.77 -18.13
CA GLY A 9 12.06 -15.12 -17.94
C GLY A 9 12.56 -14.50 -16.63
N ASP A 10 12.91 -15.36 -15.66
CA ASP A 10 13.73 -15.03 -14.51
C ASP A 10 15.21 -14.92 -14.91
N GLU A 11 15.53 -14.12 -15.90
CA GLU A 11 16.87 -13.55 -16.00
C GLU A 11 16.78 -12.11 -15.50
N PRO A 12 17.66 -11.67 -14.59
CA PRO A 12 17.72 -10.26 -14.22
C PRO A 12 18.02 -9.49 -15.51
N ARG A 13 16.99 -8.82 -16.06
CA ARG A 13 17.18 -7.86 -17.15
C ARG A 13 18.12 -6.79 -16.59
N GLY A 14 19.20 -6.48 -17.30
CA GLY A 14 20.11 -5.45 -16.88
C GLY A 14 19.37 -4.11 -16.68
N ALA A 15 19.89 -3.27 -15.80
CA ALA A 15 19.23 -2.00 -15.41
C ALA A 15 18.84 -1.11 -16.62
N GLU A 16 19.57 -1.20 -17.73
CA GLU A 16 19.28 -0.45 -18.97
C GLU A 16 18.10 -0.99 -19.79
N GLU A 17 17.70 -2.27 -19.64
CA GLU A 17 16.51 -2.83 -20.29
C GLU A 17 15.23 -2.60 -19.48
N GLN A 18 15.33 -2.25 -18.20
CA GLN A 18 14.18 -1.97 -17.33
C GLN A 18 13.53 -0.61 -17.61
N ASP A 19 14.26 0.33 -18.24
CA ASP A 19 13.77 1.70 -18.53
C ASP A 19 12.84 1.79 -19.75
N ARG A 20 12.63 0.70 -20.49
CA ARG A 20 11.76 0.69 -21.70
C ARG A 20 10.56 -0.23 -21.55
N GLU A 21 9.76 -0.03 -20.51
CA GLU A 21 8.46 -0.70 -20.47
C GLU A 21 7.54 -0.19 -21.59
N PRO A 22 6.86 -1.10 -22.33
CA PRO A 22 6.08 -0.72 -23.51
C PRO A 22 4.91 0.18 -23.10
N GLU A 23 4.87 1.41 -23.61
CA GLU A 23 3.80 2.38 -23.37
C GLU A 23 2.52 2.03 -24.13
N ARG A 24 2.66 1.41 -25.29
CA ARG A 24 1.57 1.14 -26.22
C ARG A 24 1.53 -0.33 -26.59
N LEU A 25 0.32 -0.86 -26.82
CA LEU A 25 0.09 -2.27 -27.17
C LEU A 25 0.99 -2.76 -28.32
N TRP A 26 1.18 -1.95 -29.36
CA TRP A 26 1.96 -2.33 -30.53
C TRP A 26 3.49 -2.31 -30.33
N GLN A 27 3.99 -1.91 -29.17
CA GLN A 27 5.43 -2.00 -28.82
C GLN A 27 5.80 -3.38 -28.30
N ILE A 28 4.80 -4.20 -27.98
CA ILE A 28 4.96 -5.56 -27.46
C ILE A 28 5.22 -6.51 -28.63
N LYS A 29 6.31 -7.26 -28.56
CA LYS A 29 6.71 -8.18 -29.63
C LYS A 29 5.64 -9.23 -29.95
N GLU A 30 5.02 -9.78 -28.93
CA GLU A 30 3.93 -10.75 -29.01
C GLU A 30 2.75 -10.20 -29.83
N ILE A 31 2.36 -8.94 -29.61
CA ILE A 31 1.29 -8.27 -30.36
C ILE A 31 1.70 -7.99 -31.81
N GLN A 32 2.96 -7.64 -32.06
CA GLN A 32 3.46 -7.44 -33.43
C GLN A 32 3.43 -8.73 -34.24
N PHE A 33 3.95 -9.81 -33.66
CA PHE A 33 3.93 -11.14 -34.32
C PHE A 33 2.51 -11.71 -34.43
N ALA A 34 1.64 -11.48 -33.45
CA ALA A 34 0.23 -11.80 -33.54
C ALA A 34 -0.43 -11.04 -34.70
N GLY A 35 -0.12 -9.75 -34.87
CA GLY A 35 -0.61 -8.96 -36.00
C GLY A 35 -0.19 -9.54 -37.36
N ILE A 36 1.07 -9.94 -37.50
CA ILE A 36 1.59 -10.63 -38.68
C ILE A 36 0.83 -11.96 -38.90
N SER A 37 0.73 -12.80 -37.88
CA SER A 37 0.00 -14.06 -37.92
C SER A 37 -1.46 -13.86 -38.35
N GLY A 38 -2.15 -12.86 -37.77
CA GLY A 38 -3.54 -12.54 -38.11
C GLY A 38 -3.75 -12.08 -39.55
N VAL A 39 -2.81 -11.29 -40.10
CA VAL A 39 -2.87 -10.87 -41.52
C VAL A 39 -2.77 -12.07 -42.46
N PHE A 40 -1.83 -13.01 -42.18
CA PHE A 40 -1.68 -14.23 -43.00
C PHE A 40 -2.85 -15.20 -42.82
N LEU A 41 -3.40 -15.33 -41.62
CA LEU A 41 -4.63 -16.11 -41.37
C LEU A 41 -5.82 -15.53 -42.14
N LEU A 42 -6.01 -14.23 -42.10
CA LEU A 42 -7.07 -13.57 -42.85
C LEU A 42 -6.87 -13.75 -44.37
N ALA A 43 -5.64 -13.65 -44.85
CA ALA A 43 -5.31 -13.90 -46.25
C ALA A 43 -5.60 -15.36 -46.66
N ALA A 44 -5.32 -16.35 -45.79
CA ALA A 44 -5.65 -17.75 -45.99
C ALA A 44 -7.17 -17.98 -46.11
N VAL A 45 -7.95 -17.38 -45.20
CA VAL A 45 -9.41 -17.44 -45.22
C VAL A 45 -9.97 -16.82 -46.52
N ILE A 46 -9.48 -15.63 -46.90
CA ILE A 46 -9.90 -14.96 -48.17
C ILE A 46 -9.52 -15.82 -49.36
N ALA A 47 -8.31 -16.40 -49.40
CA ALA A 47 -7.86 -17.28 -50.47
C ALA A 47 -8.76 -18.52 -50.60
N GLY A 48 -9.17 -19.11 -49.46
CA GLY A 48 -10.12 -20.21 -49.43
C GLY A 48 -11.50 -19.82 -49.98
N PHE A 49 -12.02 -18.64 -49.66
CA PHE A 49 -13.28 -18.13 -50.22
C PHE A 49 -13.21 -17.80 -51.74
N LEU A 50 -12.01 -17.55 -52.22
CA LEU A 50 -11.76 -17.27 -53.65
C LEU A 50 -11.39 -18.54 -54.43
N ASP A 51 -11.59 -19.75 -53.89
CA ASP A 51 -11.23 -21.03 -54.44
C ASP A 51 -9.76 -21.12 -54.92
N ALA A 52 -8.84 -20.49 -54.19
CA ALA A 52 -7.42 -20.58 -54.47
C ALA A 52 -6.91 -22.02 -54.31
N ALA A 53 -5.82 -22.36 -55.01
CA ALA A 53 -5.24 -23.68 -54.89
C ALA A 53 -4.86 -24.02 -53.44
N GLU A 54 -5.23 -25.22 -52.98
CA GLU A 54 -5.00 -25.71 -51.62
C GLU A 54 -3.56 -25.47 -51.10
N PRO A 55 -2.48 -25.69 -51.91
CA PRO A 55 -1.13 -25.40 -51.44
C PRO A 55 -0.86 -23.93 -51.12
N VAL A 56 -1.62 -22.98 -51.68
CA VAL A 56 -1.50 -21.54 -51.41
C VAL A 56 -2.12 -21.24 -50.04
N VAL A 57 -3.28 -21.81 -49.74
CA VAL A 57 -3.96 -21.64 -48.46
C VAL A 57 -3.08 -22.21 -47.34
N VAL A 58 -2.61 -23.46 -47.51
CA VAL A 58 -1.72 -24.11 -46.52
C VAL A 58 -0.41 -23.33 -46.33
N ALA A 59 0.16 -22.75 -47.39
CA ALA A 59 1.37 -21.94 -47.25
C ALA A 59 1.12 -20.66 -46.45
N LEU A 60 -0.01 -19.98 -46.60
CA LEU A 60 -0.41 -18.82 -45.83
C LEU A 60 -0.65 -19.18 -44.37
N GLU A 61 -1.33 -20.28 -44.09
CA GLU A 61 -1.54 -20.84 -42.74
C GLU A 61 -0.22 -21.19 -42.07
N ALA A 62 0.72 -21.81 -42.79
CA ALA A 62 2.04 -22.14 -42.26
C ALA A 62 2.85 -20.91 -41.87
N VAL A 63 2.78 -19.84 -42.67
CA VAL A 63 3.43 -18.57 -42.35
C VAL A 63 2.78 -17.95 -41.09
N ALA A 64 1.44 -17.98 -40.98
CA ALA A 64 0.71 -17.51 -39.82
C ALA A 64 1.09 -18.29 -38.57
N LEU A 65 1.16 -19.63 -38.68
CA LEU A 65 1.59 -20.50 -37.58
C LEU A 65 3.01 -20.18 -37.09
N LEU A 66 3.96 -20.05 -38.02
CA LEU A 66 5.35 -19.75 -37.66
C LEU A 66 5.47 -18.38 -36.99
N ALA A 67 4.74 -17.37 -37.47
CA ALA A 67 4.74 -16.04 -36.89
C ALA A 67 4.19 -16.06 -35.46
N GLY A 68 3.04 -16.71 -35.22
CA GLY A 68 2.46 -16.84 -33.89
C GLY A 68 3.31 -17.72 -32.95
N ALA A 69 3.79 -18.86 -33.42
CA ALA A 69 4.59 -19.78 -32.63
C ALA A 69 5.95 -19.20 -32.20
N TYR A 70 6.50 -18.27 -32.97
CA TYR A 70 7.78 -17.60 -32.64
C TYR A 70 7.76 -16.91 -31.28
N THR A 71 6.61 -16.46 -30.79
CA THR A 71 6.50 -15.74 -29.52
C THR A 71 6.71 -16.67 -28.32
N PHE A 72 6.13 -17.88 -28.32
CA PHE A 72 6.09 -18.74 -27.14
C PHE A 72 6.87 -20.06 -27.27
N VAL A 73 7.03 -20.63 -28.47
CA VAL A 73 7.69 -21.93 -28.65
C VAL A 73 9.17 -21.91 -28.22
N PRO A 74 10.00 -20.89 -28.57
CA PRO A 74 11.41 -20.86 -28.14
C PRO A 74 11.57 -20.80 -26.62
N SER A 75 10.75 -20.00 -25.94
CA SER A 75 10.75 -19.89 -24.48
C SER A 75 10.29 -21.20 -23.82
N THR A 76 9.25 -21.84 -24.38
CA THR A 76 8.74 -23.14 -23.93
C THR A 76 9.80 -24.23 -24.04
N LEU A 77 10.51 -24.34 -25.16
CA LEU A 77 11.58 -25.33 -25.35
C LEU A 77 12.73 -25.13 -24.38
N LYS A 78 13.17 -23.90 -24.14
CA LYS A 78 14.20 -23.59 -23.14
C LYS A 78 13.78 -24.00 -21.72
N ARG A 79 12.51 -23.84 -21.38
CA ARG A 79 11.95 -24.24 -20.07
C ARG A 79 11.83 -25.76 -19.97
N LEU A 80 11.35 -26.41 -21.03
CA LEU A 80 11.25 -27.87 -21.07
C LEU A 80 12.62 -28.52 -20.93
N ALA A 81 13.67 -27.97 -21.57
CA ALA A 81 15.05 -28.43 -21.40
C ALA A 81 15.56 -28.30 -19.94
N LYS A 82 14.98 -27.38 -19.14
CA LYS A 82 15.24 -27.23 -17.69
C LYS A 82 14.28 -28.07 -16.83
N GLY A 83 13.49 -28.96 -17.40
CA GLY A 83 12.52 -29.82 -16.71
C GLY A 83 11.27 -29.06 -16.19
N LYS A 84 11.01 -27.84 -16.67
CA LYS A 84 9.84 -27.06 -16.29
C LYS A 84 8.75 -27.20 -17.35
N ILE A 85 7.62 -27.80 -16.96
CA ILE A 85 6.43 -27.98 -17.79
C ILE A 85 5.43 -26.87 -17.45
N GLY A 86 4.90 -26.17 -18.45
CA GLY A 86 3.93 -25.09 -18.29
C GLY A 86 2.85 -25.10 -19.38
N VAL A 87 2.01 -24.06 -19.37
CA VAL A 87 0.91 -23.90 -20.35
C VAL A 87 1.43 -23.86 -21.79
N GLY A 88 2.52 -23.14 -22.06
CA GLY A 88 3.15 -23.12 -23.38
C GLY A 88 3.51 -24.52 -23.91
N THR A 89 3.83 -25.48 -23.02
CA THR A 89 4.07 -26.86 -23.40
C THR A 89 2.80 -27.54 -23.93
N LEU A 90 1.64 -27.28 -23.28
CA LEU A 90 0.35 -27.83 -23.74
C LEU A 90 -0.02 -27.26 -25.11
N MET A 91 0.15 -25.92 -25.29
CA MET A 91 -0.14 -25.23 -26.55
C MET A 91 0.79 -25.69 -27.67
N THR A 92 2.09 -25.86 -27.39
CA THR A 92 3.05 -26.37 -28.38
C THR A 92 2.70 -27.80 -28.78
N MET A 93 2.33 -28.69 -27.83
CA MET A 93 1.92 -30.06 -28.14
C MET A 93 0.63 -30.09 -28.95
N ALA A 94 -0.36 -29.25 -28.61
CA ALA A 94 -1.61 -29.16 -29.37
C ALA A 94 -1.37 -28.69 -30.80
N GLY A 95 -0.56 -27.63 -30.98
CA GLY A 95 -0.21 -27.12 -32.30
C GLY A 95 0.55 -28.11 -33.16
N VAL A 96 1.55 -28.81 -32.60
CA VAL A 96 2.29 -29.86 -33.31
C VAL A 96 1.36 -31.04 -33.66
N GLY A 97 0.48 -31.44 -32.75
CA GLY A 97 -0.49 -32.50 -32.98
C GLY A 97 -1.48 -32.15 -34.11
N ALA A 98 -1.99 -30.92 -34.14
CA ALA A 98 -2.88 -30.44 -35.20
C ALA A 98 -2.18 -30.42 -36.57
N VAL A 99 -0.92 -30.00 -36.64
CA VAL A 99 -0.11 -30.07 -37.88
C VAL A 99 0.07 -31.51 -38.35
N ILE A 100 0.33 -32.46 -37.46
CA ILE A 100 0.47 -33.92 -37.80
C ILE A 100 -0.85 -34.49 -38.34
N LEU A 101 -1.99 -34.03 -37.85
CA LEU A 101 -3.32 -34.42 -38.33
C LEU A 101 -3.70 -33.74 -39.66
N GLY A 102 -2.91 -32.76 -40.14
CA GLY A 102 -3.18 -32.02 -41.38
C GLY A 102 -3.96 -30.71 -41.14
N GLU A 103 -4.31 -30.40 -39.90
CA GLU A 103 -5.13 -29.22 -39.50
C GLU A 103 -4.22 -28.00 -39.25
N VAL A 104 -3.49 -27.57 -40.30
CA VAL A 104 -2.53 -26.43 -40.19
C VAL A 104 -3.23 -25.14 -39.84
N GLY A 105 -4.45 -24.91 -40.37
CA GLY A 105 -5.26 -23.73 -40.08
C GLY A 105 -5.66 -23.61 -38.60
N GLU A 106 -6.05 -24.75 -37.98
CA GLU A 106 -6.36 -24.79 -36.54
C GLU A 106 -5.12 -24.54 -35.67
N ALA A 107 -3.96 -25.12 -36.05
CA ALA A 107 -2.69 -24.82 -35.38
C ALA A 107 -2.30 -23.35 -35.51
N ALA A 108 -2.51 -22.74 -36.66
CA ALA A 108 -2.24 -21.29 -36.88
C ALA A 108 -3.19 -20.41 -36.06
N MET A 109 -4.47 -20.76 -35.98
CA MET A 109 -5.46 -20.06 -35.15
C MET A 109 -5.08 -20.14 -33.67
N LEU A 110 -4.68 -21.31 -33.19
CA LEU A 110 -4.20 -21.51 -31.82
C LEU A 110 -2.98 -20.62 -31.54
N ALA A 111 -1.97 -20.65 -32.41
CA ALA A 111 -0.76 -19.85 -32.23
C ALA A 111 -1.04 -18.34 -32.27
N PHE A 112 -1.93 -17.90 -33.16
CA PHE A 112 -2.38 -16.49 -33.26
C PHE A 112 -3.07 -16.03 -31.98
N LEU A 113 -4.10 -16.76 -31.52
CA LEU A 113 -4.89 -16.37 -30.34
C LEU A 113 -4.03 -16.41 -29.08
N PHE A 114 -3.21 -17.44 -28.91
CA PHE A 114 -2.32 -17.53 -27.75
C PHE A 114 -1.28 -16.40 -27.72
N SER A 115 -0.74 -16.02 -28.89
CA SER A 115 0.20 -14.88 -28.99
C SER A 115 -0.46 -13.55 -28.61
N ILE A 116 -1.73 -13.32 -29.00
CA ILE A 116 -2.51 -12.15 -28.57
C ILE A 116 -2.67 -12.14 -27.04
N SER A 117 -3.05 -13.30 -26.47
CA SER A 117 -3.30 -13.44 -25.04
C SER A 117 -2.05 -13.14 -24.23
N GLU A 118 -0.91 -13.73 -24.60
CA GLU A 118 0.39 -13.50 -23.97
C GLU A 118 0.79 -12.00 -24.05
N GLY A 119 0.58 -11.36 -25.20
CA GLY A 119 0.84 -9.94 -25.39
C GLY A 119 -0.09 -9.03 -24.56
N LEU A 120 -1.38 -9.37 -24.44
CA LEU A 120 -2.32 -8.65 -23.57
C LEU A 120 -1.99 -8.82 -22.09
N GLU A 121 -1.52 -10.00 -21.70
CA GLU A 121 -1.02 -10.27 -20.34
C GLU A 121 0.17 -9.35 -20.03
N GLU A 122 1.20 -9.35 -20.87
CA GLU A 122 2.39 -8.53 -20.69
C GLU A 122 2.04 -7.04 -20.61
N TYR A 123 1.17 -6.56 -21.53
CA TYR A 123 0.69 -5.18 -21.51
C TYR A 123 -0.03 -4.83 -20.20
N SER A 124 -0.91 -5.70 -19.72
CA SER A 124 -1.69 -5.46 -18.51
C SER A 124 -0.78 -5.38 -17.28
N LEU A 125 0.22 -6.25 -17.19
CA LEU A 125 1.21 -6.24 -16.12
C LEU A 125 2.11 -5.00 -16.19
N ALA A 126 2.64 -4.66 -17.37
CA ALA A 126 3.47 -3.48 -17.59
C ALA A 126 2.71 -2.18 -17.26
N ARG A 127 1.46 -2.05 -17.76
CA ARG A 127 0.61 -0.88 -17.45
C ARG A 127 0.37 -0.72 -15.96
N THR A 128 0.23 -1.81 -15.24
CA THR A 128 -0.07 -1.77 -13.81
C THR A 128 1.18 -1.44 -12.99
N ARG A 129 2.36 -1.96 -13.37
CA ARG A 129 3.65 -1.59 -12.76
C ARG A 129 3.97 -0.10 -12.95
N ARG A 130 3.68 0.46 -14.12
CA ARG A 130 3.82 1.91 -14.37
C ARG A 130 3.00 2.76 -13.40
N GLY A 131 1.83 2.29 -12.97
CA GLY A 131 1.03 2.99 -11.97
C GLY A 131 1.73 3.16 -10.62
N LEU A 132 2.62 2.25 -10.25
CA LEU A 132 3.45 2.35 -9.04
C LEU A 132 4.66 3.27 -9.27
N ARG A 133 5.35 3.12 -10.41
CA ARG A 133 6.48 3.99 -10.78
C ARG A 133 6.06 5.43 -11.06
N ALA A 134 4.78 5.70 -11.32
CA ALA A 134 4.26 7.05 -11.44
C ALA A 134 4.45 7.87 -10.16
N LEU A 135 4.71 7.26 -9.00
CA LEU A 135 5.12 7.97 -7.79
C LEU A 135 6.52 8.60 -7.97
N LEU A 136 7.45 7.93 -8.65
CA LEU A 136 8.78 8.49 -8.91
C LEU A 136 8.73 9.67 -9.89
N SER A 137 7.73 9.72 -10.79
CA SER A 137 7.54 10.86 -11.69
C SER A 137 7.00 12.12 -10.99
N LEU A 138 6.73 12.05 -9.68
CA LEU A 138 6.43 13.22 -8.87
C LEU A 138 7.69 14.05 -8.55
N VAL A 139 8.89 13.45 -8.61
CA VAL A 139 10.15 14.20 -8.47
C VAL A 139 10.37 15.00 -9.75
N PRO A 140 10.68 16.31 -9.66
CA PRO A 140 10.95 17.13 -10.84
C PRO A 140 12.27 16.72 -11.51
N ASP A 141 12.42 17.03 -12.79
CA ASP A 141 13.64 16.72 -13.55
C ASP A 141 14.82 17.63 -13.17
N GLU A 142 14.54 18.80 -12.60
CA GLU A 142 15.52 19.82 -12.21
C GLU A 142 15.19 20.38 -10.82
N ALA A 143 16.22 20.78 -10.08
CA ALA A 143 16.14 21.46 -8.80
C ALA A 143 17.02 22.71 -8.77
N THR A 144 16.56 23.77 -8.12
CA THR A 144 17.36 24.99 -7.89
C THR A 144 18.07 24.90 -6.55
N VAL A 145 19.40 25.07 -6.53
CA VAL A 145 20.19 25.08 -5.30
C VAL A 145 20.97 26.39 -5.15
N LEU A 146 21.15 26.82 -3.92
CA LEU A 146 21.99 27.96 -3.54
C LEU A 146 23.39 27.44 -3.21
N ARG A 147 24.34 27.57 -4.14
CA ARG A 147 25.75 27.23 -3.91
C ARG A 147 26.62 28.48 -4.11
N ASP A 148 27.44 28.79 -3.14
CA ASP A 148 28.31 29.99 -3.15
C ASP A 148 27.55 31.31 -3.31
N GLY A 149 26.31 31.39 -2.79
CA GLY A 149 25.43 32.56 -2.88
C GLY A 149 24.79 32.78 -4.25
N ALA A 150 24.91 31.83 -5.19
CA ALA A 150 24.29 31.89 -6.50
C ALA A 150 23.29 30.75 -6.70
N GLU A 151 22.15 31.04 -7.38
CA GLU A 151 21.21 30.02 -7.82
C GLU A 151 21.82 29.20 -8.95
N LYS A 152 21.82 27.88 -8.81
CA LYS A 152 22.25 26.91 -9.83
C LYS A 152 21.16 25.86 -10.02
N THR A 153 20.81 25.57 -11.26
CA THR A 153 19.94 24.45 -11.61
C THR A 153 20.77 23.18 -11.72
N VAL A 154 20.33 22.13 -11.03
CA VAL A 154 21.01 20.82 -11.01
C VAL A 154 19.98 19.71 -11.19
N ALA A 155 20.40 18.54 -11.65
CA ALA A 155 19.55 17.35 -11.60
C ALA A 155 19.35 16.90 -10.14
N PRO A 156 18.21 16.35 -9.74
CA PRO A 156 17.99 15.83 -8.39
C PRO A 156 19.07 14.85 -7.92
N ALA A 157 19.60 14.03 -8.85
CA ALA A 157 20.69 13.10 -8.57
C ALA A 157 22.02 13.77 -8.14
N ASP A 158 22.21 15.05 -8.48
CA ASP A 158 23.39 15.83 -8.12
C ASP A 158 23.25 16.60 -6.79
N LEU A 159 22.08 16.48 -6.13
CA LEU A 159 21.82 17.05 -4.82
C LEU A 159 22.65 16.32 -3.74
N ARG A 160 23.20 17.08 -2.82
CA ARG A 160 24.01 16.56 -1.70
C ARG A 160 23.35 16.92 -0.38
N ILE A 161 23.50 16.05 0.60
CA ILE A 161 23.06 16.33 1.98
C ILE A 161 23.75 17.63 2.45
N GLY A 162 22.92 18.57 2.98
CA GLY A 162 23.35 19.89 3.40
C GLY A 162 23.27 20.98 2.31
N ASP A 163 22.98 20.65 1.04
CA ASP A 163 22.68 21.66 0.03
C ASP A 163 21.42 22.45 0.42
N ARG A 164 21.39 23.74 0.10
CA ARG A 164 20.20 24.58 0.24
C ARG A 164 19.43 24.59 -1.08
N MET A 165 18.33 23.89 -1.12
CA MET A 165 17.40 23.86 -2.25
C MET A 165 16.40 25.00 -2.11
N LEU A 166 16.23 25.79 -3.18
CA LEU A 166 15.20 26.83 -3.28
C LEU A 166 13.99 26.26 -4.02
N VAL A 167 12.85 26.19 -3.33
CA VAL A 167 11.59 25.72 -3.91
C VAL A 167 10.64 26.90 -4.06
N LYS A 168 10.41 27.33 -5.31
CA LYS A 168 9.55 28.47 -5.63
C LYS A 168 8.07 28.08 -5.62
N PRO A 169 7.13 29.03 -5.51
CA PRO A 169 5.71 28.74 -5.61
C PRO A 169 5.34 27.95 -6.86
N GLY A 170 4.59 26.87 -6.69
CA GLY A 170 4.19 25.95 -7.76
C GLY A 170 5.24 24.91 -8.16
N GLU A 171 6.47 25.00 -7.65
CA GLU A 171 7.50 23.99 -7.89
C GLU A 171 7.33 22.77 -6.98
N ARG A 172 7.91 21.65 -7.42
CA ARG A 172 7.95 20.41 -6.64
C ARG A 172 9.24 20.31 -5.85
N VAL A 173 9.14 19.77 -4.64
CA VAL A 173 10.29 19.43 -3.80
C VAL A 173 11.02 18.24 -4.46
N ALA A 174 12.32 18.40 -4.74
CA ALA A 174 13.08 17.41 -5.49
C ALA A 174 13.60 16.26 -4.63
N THR A 175 13.86 16.49 -3.34
CA THR A 175 14.27 15.47 -2.37
C THR A 175 13.85 15.90 -0.96
N ASP A 176 13.90 14.98 0.00
CA ASP A 176 13.51 15.29 1.38
C ASP A 176 14.49 16.29 2.03
N GLY A 177 13.96 17.13 2.89
CA GLY A 177 14.75 18.15 3.56
C GLY A 177 14.02 18.86 4.70
N ILE A 178 14.72 19.79 5.34
CA ILE A 178 14.20 20.60 6.45
C ILE A 178 14.13 22.05 6.00
N VAL A 179 12.98 22.68 6.18
CA VAL A 179 12.82 24.10 5.88
C VAL A 179 13.72 24.93 6.81
N ARG A 180 14.57 25.78 6.23
CA ARG A 180 15.42 26.70 6.97
C ARG A 180 14.91 28.13 6.92
N GLN A 181 14.29 28.54 5.80
CA GLN A 181 13.70 29.86 5.64
C GLN A 181 12.42 29.79 4.79
N GLY A 182 11.51 30.72 5.04
CA GLY A 182 10.23 30.79 4.33
C GLY A 182 9.09 30.13 5.10
N ARG A 183 7.87 30.39 4.65
CA ARG A 183 6.64 29.73 5.09
C ARG A 183 5.74 29.55 3.89
N SER A 184 5.13 28.39 3.74
CA SER A 184 4.21 28.08 2.65
C SER A 184 3.28 26.94 3.05
N ALA A 185 2.25 26.72 2.25
CA ALA A 185 1.43 25.52 2.32
C ALA A 185 1.86 24.53 1.22
N LEU A 186 2.13 23.28 1.58
CA LEU A 186 2.55 22.24 0.67
C LEU A 186 1.38 21.32 0.32
N ASP A 187 1.12 21.12 -0.96
CA ASP A 187 0.20 20.09 -1.43
C ASP A 187 0.94 18.74 -1.47
N VAL A 188 0.59 17.89 -0.53
CA VAL A 188 1.13 16.54 -0.37
C VAL A 188 0.17 15.46 -0.90
N SER A 189 -0.94 15.85 -1.55
CA SER A 189 -2.03 14.97 -1.95
C SER A 189 -1.60 13.84 -2.89
N ALA A 190 -0.60 14.09 -3.73
CA ALA A 190 -0.07 13.10 -4.66
C ALA A 190 0.67 11.94 -3.95
N ILE A 191 1.12 12.16 -2.70
CA ILE A 191 1.90 11.20 -1.92
C ILE A 191 1.03 10.58 -0.83
N THR A 192 0.38 11.43 -0.02
CA THR A 192 -0.41 11.00 1.16
C THR A 192 -1.86 10.68 0.82
N GLY A 193 -2.38 11.20 -0.29
CA GLY A 193 -3.81 11.15 -0.62
C GLY A 193 -4.65 12.20 0.10
N GLU A 194 -4.05 13.06 0.93
CA GLU A 194 -4.74 14.10 1.69
C GLU A 194 -4.92 15.36 0.84
N SER A 195 -6.16 15.86 0.73
CA SER A 195 -6.48 17.01 -0.12
C SER A 195 -6.23 18.37 0.57
N VAL A 196 -5.93 18.38 1.86
CA VAL A 196 -5.67 19.60 2.62
C VAL A 196 -4.18 19.90 2.58
N PRO A 197 -3.74 21.08 2.10
CA PRO A 197 -2.33 21.45 2.12
C PRO A 197 -1.80 21.53 3.56
N VAL A 198 -0.56 21.09 3.75
CA VAL A 198 0.15 21.12 5.03
C VAL A 198 0.97 22.41 5.13
N GLU A 199 0.81 23.18 6.17
CA GLU A 199 1.65 24.36 6.42
C GLU A 199 3.08 23.92 6.78
N ALA A 200 4.08 24.54 6.15
CA ALA A 200 5.50 24.30 6.38
C ALA A 200 6.24 25.62 6.64
N GLY A 201 7.06 25.62 7.68
CA GLY A 201 7.90 26.72 8.10
C GLY A 201 9.26 26.27 8.63
N PRO A 202 10.11 27.18 9.13
CA PRO A 202 11.44 26.84 9.60
C PRO A 202 11.44 25.75 10.68
N GLY A 203 12.18 24.67 10.45
CA GLY A 203 12.26 23.48 11.30
C GLY A 203 11.37 22.32 10.85
N ASP A 204 10.40 22.54 9.98
CA ASP A 204 9.50 21.48 9.50
C ASP A 204 10.17 20.65 8.39
N GLU A 205 9.87 19.35 8.37
CA GLU A 205 10.30 18.44 7.31
C GLU A 205 9.41 18.59 6.08
N VAL A 206 10.02 18.47 4.91
CA VAL A 206 9.34 18.46 3.61
C VAL A 206 9.82 17.27 2.79
N PHE A 207 8.90 16.66 2.04
CA PHE A 207 9.13 15.40 1.34
C PHE A 207 9.16 15.58 -0.17
N ALA A 208 9.99 14.76 -0.84
CA ALA A 208 10.11 14.72 -2.29
C ALA A 208 8.74 14.54 -2.96
N GLY A 209 8.48 15.31 -4.03
CA GLY A 209 7.22 15.25 -4.79
C GLY A 209 6.11 16.15 -4.27
N SER A 210 6.23 16.76 -3.07
CA SER A 210 5.28 17.78 -2.57
C SER A 210 5.31 19.00 -3.47
N ILE A 211 4.16 19.65 -3.69
CA ILE A 211 4.07 20.87 -4.51
C ILE A 211 4.01 22.08 -3.57
N ASN A 212 4.94 23.00 -3.75
CA ASN A 212 4.98 24.24 -2.96
C ASN A 212 3.85 25.19 -3.36
N GLY A 213 3.16 25.77 -2.39
CA GLY A 213 2.03 26.69 -2.58
C GLY A 213 2.46 28.11 -2.92
N THR A 214 2.29 29.04 -1.96
CA THR A 214 2.37 30.49 -2.22
C THR A 214 3.68 31.15 -1.82
N GLY A 215 4.42 30.57 -0.85
CA GLY A 215 5.69 31.13 -0.33
C GLY A 215 6.91 30.44 -0.95
N ALA A 216 8.02 31.13 -1.12
CA ALA A 216 9.28 30.47 -1.45
C ALA A 216 9.88 29.84 -0.20
N LEU A 217 10.41 28.61 -0.32
CA LEU A 217 11.04 27.87 0.76
C LEU A 217 12.52 27.64 0.47
N GLU A 218 13.38 27.91 1.45
CA GLU A 218 14.75 27.39 1.45
C GLU A 218 14.80 26.13 2.29
N VAL A 219 15.09 25.01 1.62
CA VAL A 219 15.10 23.66 2.21
C VAL A 219 16.53 23.13 2.25
N GLU A 220 17.01 22.73 3.41
CA GLU A 220 18.27 22.02 3.55
C GLU A 220 18.03 20.55 3.27
N VAL A 221 18.73 20.02 2.27
CA VAL A 221 18.63 18.63 1.83
C VAL A 221 19.05 17.68 2.96
N SER A 222 18.19 16.78 3.37
CA SER A 222 18.45 15.78 4.41
C SER A 222 18.80 14.41 3.84
N THR A 223 18.33 14.08 2.63
CA THR A 223 18.57 12.79 1.98
C THR A 223 18.90 12.96 0.50
N THR A 224 19.62 12.01 -0.08
CA THR A 224 19.89 12.02 -1.53
C THR A 224 18.64 11.65 -2.33
N ALA A 225 18.61 11.98 -3.62
CA ALA A 225 17.49 11.63 -4.48
C ALA A 225 17.24 10.10 -4.60
N GLU A 226 18.29 9.30 -4.45
CA GLU A 226 18.18 7.83 -4.49
C GLU A 226 17.62 7.24 -3.18
N ASP A 227 17.76 7.96 -2.05
CA ASP A 227 17.36 7.50 -0.72
C ASP A 227 16.23 8.32 -0.09
N ASN A 228 15.59 9.20 -0.87
CA ASN A 228 14.44 9.95 -0.40
C ASN A 228 13.23 9.03 -0.11
N SER A 229 12.26 9.55 0.63
CA SER A 229 11.07 8.81 1.05
C SER A 229 10.34 8.13 -0.12
N LEU A 230 10.17 8.81 -1.27
CA LEU A 230 9.51 8.23 -2.45
C LEU A 230 10.30 7.07 -3.07
N ALA A 231 11.61 7.23 -3.25
CA ALA A 231 12.47 6.19 -3.82
C ALA A 231 12.50 4.95 -2.91
N ARG A 232 12.52 5.16 -1.59
CA ARG A 232 12.49 4.10 -0.59
C ARG A 232 11.17 3.35 -0.60
N ILE A 233 10.04 4.05 -0.67
CA ILE A 233 8.71 3.48 -0.80
C ILE A 233 8.64 2.55 -2.02
N VAL A 234 9.08 3.02 -3.18
CA VAL A 234 9.03 2.23 -4.42
C VAL A 234 9.91 0.99 -4.31
N ARG A 235 11.13 1.10 -3.78
CA ARG A 235 12.04 -0.05 -3.54
C ARG A 235 11.42 -1.10 -2.62
N ILE A 236 10.81 -0.69 -1.51
CA ILE A 236 10.16 -1.61 -0.58
C ILE A 236 9.01 -2.34 -1.26
N VAL A 237 8.15 -1.64 -1.99
CA VAL A 237 7.03 -2.27 -2.71
C VAL A 237 7.53 -3.22 -3.78
N GLU A 238 8.53 -2.85 -4.57
CA GLU A 238 9.09 -3.73 -5.60
C GLU A 238 9.71 -4.99 -4.99
N ALA A 239 10.46 -4.88 -3.91
CA ALA A 239 11.04 -6.01 -3.19
C ALA A 239 9.96 -6.95 -2.62
N GLU A 240 8.91 -6.39 -2.03
CA GLU A 240 7.84 -7.16 -1.39
C GLU A 240 6.78 -7.68 -2.39
N GLN A 241 6.74 -7.19 -3.63
CA GLN A 241 5.85 -7.73 -4.68
C GLN A 241 6.07 -9.23 -4.93
N SER A 242 7.25 -9.75 -4.62
CA SER A 242 7.56 -11.18 -4.72
C SER A 242 6.82 -12.05 -3.67
N ARG A 243 6.29 -11.47 -2.60
CA ARG A 243 5.53 -12.19 -1.55
C ARG A 243 4.15 -12.58 -2.06
N LYS A 244 4.02 -13.84 -2.45
CA LYS A 244 2.77 -14.41 -2.98
C LYS A 244 1.71 -14.52 -1.89
N GLY A 245 0.50 -14.02 -2.17
CA GLY A 245 -0.67 -14.19 -1.33
C GLY A 245 -1.19 -15.63 -1.28
N ALA A 246 -2.13 -15.91 -0.38
CA ALA A 246 -2.71 -17.24 -0.20
C ALA A 246 -3.45 -17.71 -1.46
N SER A 247 -4.19 -16.84 -2.14
CA SER A 247 -4.92 -17.15 -3.38
C SER A 247 -3.95 -17.45 -4.53
N GLN A 248 -2.85 -16.71 -4.62
CA GLN A 248 -1.81 -17.00 -5.62
C GLN A 248 -1.11 -18.33 -5.32
N ARG A 249 -0.77 -18.60 -4.05
CA ARG A 249 -0.22 -19.90 -3.65
C ARG A 249 -1.19 -21.05 -3.92
N LEU A 250 -2.50 -20.81 -3.75
CA LEU A 250 -3.53 -21.81 -4.06
C LEU A 250 -3.62 -22.05 -5.57
N ALA A 251 -3.66 -20.98 -6.38
CA ALA A 251 -3.65 -21.09 -7.84
C ALA A 251 -2.42 -21.86 -8.33
N ASP A 252 -1.23 -21.54 -7.82
CA ASP A 252 0.02 -22.24 -8.13
C ASP A 252 -0.03 -23.72 -7.69
N ARG A 253 -0.59 -24.02 -6.51
CA ARG A 253 -0.72 -25.38 -5.99
C ARG A 253 -1.66 -26.24 -6.84
N ILE A 254 -2.71 -25.64 -7.40
CA ILE A 254 -3.64 -26.32 -8.32
C ILE A 254 -2.99 -26.47 -9.69
N ALA A 255 -2.39 -25.40 -10.24
CA ALA A 255 -1.83 -25.39 -11.58
C ALA A 255 -0.62 -26.34 -11.74
N LYS A 256 0.26 -26.44 -10.73
CA LYS A 256 1.46 -27.30 -10.80
C LYS A 256 1.17 -28.78 -11.11
N PRO A 257 0.28 -29.50 -10.39
CA PRO A 257 -0.06 -30.88 -10.71
C PRO A 257 -1.05 -30.99 -11.87
N LEU A 258 -1.82 -29.92 -12.14
CA LEU A 258 -2.86 -29.95 -13.17
C LEU A 258 -2.27 -30.11 -14.57
N VAL A 259 -1.20 -29.40 -14.93
CA VAL A 259 -0.59 -29.45 -16.25
C VAL A 259 -0.05 -30.84 -16.57
N PRO A 260 0.80 -31.50 -15.74
CA PRO A 260 1.18 -32.89 -15.96
C PRO A 260 -0.01 -33.85 -15.95
N GLY A 261 -0.99 -33.63 -15.08
CA GLY A 261 -2.20 -34.46 -15.00
C GLY A 261 -3.02 -34.40 -16.28
N ILE A 262 -3.21 -33.21 -16.86
CA ILE A 262 -3.89 -33.03 -18.15
C ILE A 262 -3.16 -33.78 -19.27
N MET A 263 -1.83 -33.70 -19.32
CA MET A 263 -1.02 -34.41 -20.32
C MET A 263 -1.22 -35.95 -20.23
N ILE A 264 -1.23 -36.47 -19.00
CA ILE A 264 -1.48 -37.92 -18.78
C ILE A 264 -2.89 -38.29 -19.22
N VAL A 265 -3.90 -37.50 -18.83
CA VAL A 265 -5.30 -37.77 -19.20
C VAL A 265 -5.49 -37.69 -20.72
N ALA A 266 -4.95 -36.66 -21.37
CA ALA A 266 -5.00 -36.55 -22.84
C ALA A 266 -4.30 -37.73 -23.53
N GLY A 267 -3.13 -38.15 -23.03
CA GLY A 267 -2.45 -39.35 -23.53
C GLY A 267 -3.30 -40.63 -23.37
N LEU A 268 -3.97 -40.80 -22.23
CA LEU A 268 -4.88 -41.91 -21.99
C LEU A 268 -6.09 -41.86 -22.94
N ILE A 269 -6.69 -40.68 -23.16
CA ILE A 269 -7.79 -40.50 -24.12
C ILE A 269 -7.35 -40.92 -25.53
N ALA A 270 -6.17 -40.44 -25.98
CA ALA A 270 -5.63 -40.78 -27.27
C ALA A 270 -5.40 -42.28 -27.42
N VAL A 271 -4.74 -42.95 -26.46
CA VAL A 271 -4.41 -44.36 -26.52
C VAL A 271 -5.67 -45.23 -26.41
N ILE A 272 -6.47 -45.05 -25.36
CA ILE A 272 -7.67 -45.87 -25.12
C ILE A 272 -8.69 -45.67 -26.23
N GLY A 273 -8.91 -44.42 -26.63
CA GLY A 273 -9.83 -44.07 -27.69
C GLY A 273 -9.42 -44.67 -29.03
N SER A 274 -8.13 -44.61 -29.40
CA SER A 274 -7.60 -45.25 -30.61
C SER A 274 -7.74 -46.78 -30.64
N LEU A 275 -7.78 -47.41 -29.46
CA LEU A 275 -8.06 -48.85 -29.34
C LEU A 275 -9.54 -49.20 -29.49
N LEU A 276 -10.43 -48.25 -29.19
CA LEU A 276 -11.88 -48.42 -29.20
C LEU A 276 -12.57 -47.90 -30.48
N GLY A 277 -11.87 -47.06 -31.27
CA GLY A 277 -12.44 -46.41 -32.45
C GLY A 277 -11.40 -45.87 -33.42
N ASP A 278 -11.80 -44.85 -34.21
CA ASP A 278 -10.90 -44.20 -35.17
C ASP A 278 -9.79 -43.41 -34.46
N SER A 279 -8.54 -43.75 -34.75
CA SER A 279 -7.38 -43.18 -34.09
C SER A 279 -7.24 -41.67 -34.33
N ALA A 280 -7.56 -41.17 -35.55
CA ALA A 280 -7.46 -39.74 -35.87
C ALA A 280 -8.43 -38.93 -35.02
N THR A 281 -9.68 -39.34 -34.95
CA THR A 281 -10.72 -38.69 -34.13
C THR A 281 -10.38 -38.63 -32.63
N TRP A 282 -9.82 -39.73 -32.08
CA TRP A 282 -9.49 -39.75 -30.65
C TRP A 282 -8.22 -38.97 -30.31
N ILE A 283 -7.25 -38.91 -31.21
CA ILE A 283 -6.07 -38.04 -31.06
C ILE A 283 -6.50 -36.56 -31.13
N GLU A 284 -7.36 -36.19 -32.10
CA GLU A 284 -7.92 -34.87 -32.19
C GLU A 284 -8.64 -34.46 -30.88
N ARG A 285 -9.56 -35.31 -30.38
CA ARG A 285 -10.25 -35.06 -29.09
C ARG A 285 -9.29 -34.92 -27.92
N ALA A 286 -8.23 -35.71 -27.88
CA ALA A 286 -7.20 -35.59 -26.85
C ALA A 286 -6.47 -34.23 -26.91
N LEU A 287 -6.16 -33.74 -28.11
CA LEU A 287 -5.57 -32.42 -28.31
C LEU A 287 -6.54 -31.30 -27.90
N VAL A 288 -7.82 -31.42 -28.25
CA VAL A 288 -8.85 -30.46 -27.86
C VAL A 288 -9.02 -30.41 -26.33
N VAL A 289 -9.04 -31.59 -25.66
CA VAL A 289 -9.09 -31.70 -24.19
C VAL A 289 -7.85 -31.06 -23.54
N LEU A 290 -6.68 -31.23 -24.14
CA LEU A 290 -5.42 -30.68 -23.64
C LEU A 290 -5.48 -29.15 -23.60
N VAL A 291 -6.07 -28.53 -24.61
CA VAL A 291 -6.28 -27.06 -24.65
C VAL A 291 -7.44 -26.67 -23.73
N ALA A 292 -8.58 -27.35 -23.77
CA ALA A 292 -9.77 -27.05 -22.96
C ALA A 292 -9.51 -27.09 -21.46
N ALA A 293 -8.61 -27.97 -21.00
CA ALA A 293 -8.25 -28.08 -19.59
C ALA A 293 -7.11 -27.15 -19.17
N SER A 294 -6.57 -26.32 -20.07
CA SER A 294 -5.45 -25.44 -19.77
C SER A 294 -5.82 -24.39 -18.71
N PRO A 295 -4.99 -24.18 -17.65
CA PRO A 295 -5.30 -23.27 -16.57
C PRO A 295 -4.82 -21.82 -16.83
N CYS A 296 -4.71 -21.34 -18.08
CA CYS A 296 -4.19 -20.00 -18.41
C CYS A 296 -4.91 -18.91 -17.66
N ALA A 297 -6.24 -18.83 -17.80
CA ALA A 297 -7.06 -17.82 -17.13
C ALA A 297 -6.96 -17.88 -15.60
N LEU A 298 -6.77 -19.07 -15.01
CA LEU A 298 -6.57 -19.22 -13.57
C LEU A 298 -5.22 -18.64 -13.13
N ALA A 299 -4.18 -18.92 -13.90
CA ALA A 299 -2.83 -18.52 -13.55
C ALA A 299 -2.62 -16.99 -13.60
N ILE A 300 -3.24 -16.30 -14.57
CA ILE A 300 -3.14 -14.84 -14.73
C ILE A 300 -4.10 -14.06 -13.82
N SER A 301 -5.21 -14.68 -13.41
CA SER A 301 -6.32 -14.02 -12.70
C SER A 301 -5.90 -13.31 -11.43
N VAL A 302 -5.05 -13.94 -10.62
CA VAL A 302 -4.59 -13.40 -9.33
C VAL A 302 -3.51 -12.35 -9.50
N PRO A 303 -2.41 -12.57 -10.24
CA PRO A 303 -1.37 -11.57 -10.45
C PRO A 303 -1.90 -10.22 -10.96
N VAL A 304 -2.70 -10.24 -12.03
CA VAL A 304 -3.27 -9.00 -12.62
C VAL A 304 -4.12 -8.25 -11.60
N THR A 305 -4.97 -8.96 -10.85
CA THR A 305 -5.84 -8.33 -9.83
C THR A 305 -5.02 -7.75 -8.68
N VAL A 306 -4.00 -8.47 -8.20
CA VAL A 306 -3.13 -8.02 -7.09
C VAL A 306 -2.35 -6.78 -7.50
N VAL A 307 -1.68 -6.80 -8.66
CA VAL A 307 -0.87 -5.66 -9.09
C VAL A 307 -1.76 -4.43 -9.35
N ALA A 308 -2.95 -4.61 -9.98
CA ALA A 308 -3.91 -3.53 -10.17
C ALA A 308 -4.39 -2.94 -8.85
N ALA A 309 -4.69 -3.78 -7.85
CA ALA A 309 -5.16 -3.32 -6.55
C ALA A 309 -4.07 -2.61 -5.74
N ILE A 310 -2.83 -3.11 -5.74
CA ILE A 310 -1.71 -2.46 -5.04
C ILE A 310 -1.42 -1.10 -5.65
N GLY A 311 -1.32 -0.99 -6.98
CA GLY A 311 -1.10 0.29 -7.65
C GLY A 311 -2.21 1.31 -7.41
N ALA A 312 -3.44 0.84 -7.20
CA ALA A 312 -4.57 1.70 -6.83
C ALA A 312 -4.53 2.11 -5.34
N ALA A 313 -4.16 1.20 -4.44
CA ALA A 313 -4.00 1.49 -3.02
C ALA A 313 -2.91 2.56 -2.79
N SER A 314 -1.80 2.48 -3.51
CA SER A 314 -0.72 3.48 -3.43
C SER A 314 -1.20 4.89 -3.81
N LYS A 315 -2.08 5.02 -4.81
CA LYS A 315 -2.70 6.31 -5.17
C LYS A 315 -3.65 6.87 -4.10
N LEU A 316 -4.08 6.04 -3.18
CA LEU A 316 -4.90 6.41 -2.02
C LEU A 316 -4.05 6.65 -0.76
N GLY A 317 -2.72 6.76 -0.89
CA GLY A 317 -1.83 6.91 0.24
C GLY A 317 -1.68 5.64 1.10
N ALA A 318 -2.11 4.47 0.62
CA ALA A 318 -1.97 3.20 1.33
C ALA A 318 -0.94 2.31 0.61
N LEU A 319 0.25 2.19 1.19
CA LEU A 319 1.33 1.35 0.71
C LEU A 319 1.13 -0.09 1.19
N VAL A 320 0.76 -0.99 0.28
CA VAL A 320 0.52 -2.41 0.59
C VAL A 320 1.71 -3.25 0.15
N LYS A 321 2.35 -3.95 1.08
CA LYS A 321 3.53 -4.79 0.82
C LYS A 321 3.14 -6.15 0.24
N GLY A 322 2.84 -6.17 -1.05
CA GLY A 322 2.62 -7.39 -1.82
C GLY A 322 1.24 -8.03 -1.69
N GLY A 323 1.05 -9.13 -2.44
CA GLY A 323 -0.23 -9.83 -2.53
C GLY A 323 -0.70 -10.47 -1.22
N ALA A 324 0.25 -10.88 -0.37
CA ALA A 324 -0.07 -11.48 0.92
C ALA A 324 -0.75 -10.48 1.87
N ALA A 325 -0.19 -9.26 1.96
CA ALA A 325 -0.74 -8.17 2.76
C ALA A 325 -2.13 -7.75 2.24
N LEU A 326 -2.28 -7.59 0.91
CA LEU A 326 -3.56 -7.25 0.29
C LEU A 326 -4.65 -8.28 0.59
N GLU A 327 -4.34 -9.57 0.44
CA GLU A 327 -5.30 -10.64 0.75
C GLU A 327 -5.60 -10.75 2.23
N GLY A 328 -4.60 -10.58 3.09
CA GLY A 328 -4.74 -10.51 4.54
C GLY A 328 -5.71 -9.40 4.92
N LEU A 329 -5.45 -8.18 4.44
CA LEU A 329 -6.29 -7.00 4.67
C LEU A 329 -7.75 -7.23 4.26
N GLY A 330 -7.98 -7.94 3.14
CA GLY A 330 -9.33 -8.30 2.68
C GLY A 330 -10.05 -9.36 3.54
N LYS A 331 -9.36 -10.01 4.47
CA LYS A 331 -9.91 -11.05 5.39
C LYS A 331 -10.18 -10.52 6.80
N ILE A 332 -9.63 -9.37 7.17
CA ILE A 332 -9.73 -8.80 8.50
C ILE A 332 -11.18 -8.70 8.97
N ARG A 333 -11.39 -8.98 10.26
CA ARG A 333 -12.66 -8.85 10.98
C ARG A 333 -12.49 -8.15 12.33
N GLY A 334 -11.28 -8.18 12.92
CA GLY A 334 -10.91 -7.42 14.12
C GLY A 334 -9.93 -6.31 13.78
N VAL A 335 -10.07 -5.16 14.42
CA VAL A 335 -9.16 -4.02 14.28
C VAL A 335 -8.78 -3.58 15.69
N ALA A 336 -7.52 -3.75 16.03
CA ALA A 336 -6.93 -3.24 17.24
C ALA A 336 -6.23 -1.92 16.92
N LEU A 337 -6.64 -0.85 17.56
CA LEU A 337 -6.11 0.49 17.37
C LEU A 337 -5.23 0.85 18.57
N ASP A 338 -4.00 1.29 18.33
CA ASP A 338 -3.24 1.98 19.36
C ASP A 338 -3.89 3.32 19.67
N LYS A 339 -3.62 3.86 20.86
CA LYS A 339 -4.08 5.18 21.24
C LYS A 339 -3.20 6.26 20.62
N THR A 340 -1.91 6.27 20.98
CA THR A 340 -0.97 7.37 20.73
C THR A 340 -0.52 7.39 19.26
N GLY A 341 -0.60 8.55 18.60
CA GLY A 341 -0.24 8.65 17.19
C GLY A 341 -1.20 7.96 16.21
N THR A 342 -2.22 7.24 16.71
CA THR A 342 -3.24 6.55 15.89
C THR A 342 -4.61 7.18 16.10
N LEU A 343 -5.26 6.96 17.24
CA LEU A 343 -6.52 7.65 17.58
C LEU A 343 -6.30 9.11 17.96
N THR A 344 -5.11 9.43 18.45
CA THR A 344 -4.68 10.78 18.81
C THR A 344 -3.66 11.30 17.79
N ALA A 345 -3.51 12.62 17.72
CA ALA A 345 -2.64 13.28 16.76
C ALA A 345 -1.16 13.33 17.20
N ASN A 346 -0.80 12.73 18.34
CA ASN A 346 0.52 12.85 18.97
C ASN A 346 0.92 14.32 19.20
N ARG A 347 -0.09 15.15 19.53
CA ARG A 347 0.04 16.59 19.83
C ARG A 347 -0.55 16.84 21.21
N PRO A 348 0.22 16.58 22.30
CA PRO A 348 -0.25 16.85 23.63
C PRO A 348 -0.49 18.36 23.81
N ALA A 349 -1.60 18.71 24.45
CA ALA A 349 -1.96 20.09 24.76
C ALA A 349 -2.37 20.23 26.23
N VAL A 350 -2.13 21.39 26.82
CA VAL A 350 -2.65 21.75 28.15
C VAL A 350 -4.14 22.05 28.02
N ILE A 351 -4.97 21.19 28.59
CA ILE A 351 -6.45 21.30 28.51
C ILE A 351 -7.07 21.96 29.73
N ASP A 352 -6.42 21.88 30.89
CA ASP A 352 -6.90 22.52 32.13
C ASP A 352 -5.71 22.80 33.07
N VAL A 353 -5.87 23.87 33.90
CA VAL A 353 -4.92 24.23 34.95
C VAL A 353 -5.72 24.60 36.19
N ALA A 354 -5.55 23.83 37.25
CA ALA A 354 -6.08 24.15 38.58
C ALA A 354 -5.01 24.83 39.43
N THR A 355 -5.39 25.81 40.21
CA THR A 355 -4.47 26.61 41.04
C THR A 355 -4.88 26.55 42.50
N THR A 356 -3.91 26.66 43.41
CA THR A 356 -4.17 26.89 44.85
C THR A 356 -4.50 28.35 45.13
N ALA A 357 -5.07 28.63 46.30
CA ALA A 357 -5.37 30.01 46.70
C ALA A 357 -4.08 30.84 46.78
N GLY A 358 -4.01 31.90 45.96
CA GLY A 358 -2.85 32.80 45.87
C GLY A 358 -1.91 32.57 44.69
N ALA A 359 -2.12 31.51 43.90
CA ALA A 359 -1.42 31.29 42.63
C ALA A 359 -2.32 31.59 41.43
N THR A 360 -1.74 32.12 40.36
CA THR A 360 -2.45 32.34 39.08
C THR A 360 -2.11 31.22 38.09
N ARG A 361 -2.94 31.06 37.03
CA ARG A 361 -2.71 30.13 35.93
C ARG A 361 -1.34 30.40 35.28
N GLU A 362 -1.05 31.68 35.05
CA GLU A 362 0.18 32.12 34.41
C GLU A 362 1.40 31.75 35.25
N GLN A 363 1.36 31.92 36.57
CA GLN A 363 2.44 31.49 37.48
C GLN A 363 2.68 30.01 37.45
N VAL A 364 1.62 29.20 37.45
CA VAL A 364 1.73 27.74 37.39
C VAL A 364 2.38 27.31 36.08
N LEU A 365 1.96 27.88 34.96
CA LEU A 365 2.53 27.59 33.63
C LEU A 365 3.98 28.08 33.51
N ASP A 366 4.30 29.27 34.00
CA ASP A 366 5.65 29.83 34.00
C ASP A 366 6.65 28.95 34.78
N VAL A 367 6.28 28.50 35.97
CA VAL A 367 7.12 27.62 36.78
C VAL A 367 7.32 26.26 36.08
N ALA A 368 6.25 25.68 35.53
CA ALA A 368 6.32 24.44 34.82
C ALA A 368 7.19 24.55 33.54
N ALA A 369 6.97 25.59 32.75
CA ALA A 369 7.73 25.86 31.52
C ALA A 369 9.22 26.15 31.81
N ALA A 370 9.55 26.82 32.93
CA ALA A 370 10.93 27.04 33.34
C ALA A 370 11.70 25.72 33.56
N LEU A 371 11.06 24.70 34.12
CA LEU A 371 11.65 23.37 34.32
C LEU A 371 11.71 22.57 33.01
N GLU A 372 10.70 22.68 32.15
CA GLU A 372 10.61 21.94 30.87
C GLU A 372 11.37 22.59 29.72
N ALA A 373 11.92 23.79 29.89
CA ALA A 373 12.58 24.57 28.84
C ALA A 373 13.72 23.85 28.10
N ARG A 374 14.30 22.82 28.71
CA ARG A 374 15.38 21.99 28.13
C ARG A 374 15.05 20.49 28.17
N SER A 375 13.78 20.16 28.39
CA SER A 375 13.31 18.77 28.44
C SER A 375 12.90 18.30 27.05
N GLU A 376 13.26 17.09 26.72
CA GLU A 376 12.79 16.38 25.51
C GLU A 376 11.53 15.53 25.79
N HIS A 377 10.92 15.66 26.95
CA HIS A 377 9.74 14.89 27.31
C HIS A 377 8.53 15.36 26.46
N PRO A 378 7.65 14.47 25.98
CA PRO A 378 6.49 14.84 25.18
C PRO A 378 5.56 15.88 25.82
N LEU A 379 5.47 15.91 27.17
CA LEU A 379 4.67 16.91 27.89
C LEU A 379 5.30 18.31 27.87
N ALA A 380 6.61 18.41 27.67
CA ALA A 380 7.32 19.70 27.66
C ALA A 380 6.80 20.62 26.55
N ALA A 381 6.65 20.09 25.33
CA ALA A 381 6.14 20.87 24.20
C ALA A 381 4.75 21.45 24.48
N ALA A 382 3.86 20.69 25.12
CA ALA A 382 2.53 21.15 25.49
C ALA A 382 2.54 22.29 26.52
N ILE A 383 3.40 22.15 27.54
CA ILE A 383 3.53 23.15 28.62
C ILE A 383 4.18 24.43 28.09
N LEU A 384 5.24 24.27 27.27
CA LEU A 384 5.94 25.42 26.65
C LEU A 384 5.03 26.17 25.67
N ALA A 385 4.19 25.45 24.91
CA ALA A 385 3.22 26.11 24.01
C ALA A 385 2.09 26.84 24.73
N ALA A 386 1.82 26.52 26.01
CA ALA A 386 0.79 27.14 26.82
C ALA A 386 1.31 28.27 27.71
N ALA A 387 2.62 28.45 27.80
CA ALA A 387 3.28 29.48 28.57
C ALA A 387 3.69 30.65 27.66
N ASP A 388 3.62 31.86 28.20
CA ASP A 388 4.22 33.04 27.58
C ASP A 388 5.74 33.09 27.90
N ASP A 389 6.45 34.17 27.69
CA ASP A 389 7.90 34.36 27.87
C ASP A 389 8.60 33.47 28.91
N VAL A 390 9.23 32.36 28.45
CA VAL A 390 9.82 31.36 29.35
C VAL A 390 11.25 31.74 29.77
N ILE A 391 11.46 31.92 31.07
CA ILE A 391 12.81 32.05 31.67
C ILE A 391 13.21 30.66 32.22
N PRO A 392 14.23 29.99 31.64
CA PRO A 392 14.62 28.65 32.07
C PRO A 392 15.13 28.61 33.52
N ALA A 393 14.78 27.54 34.23
CA ALA A 393 15.37 27.23 35.53
C ALA A 393 16.82 26.75 35.36
N THR A 394 17.60 26.87 36.45
CA THR A 394 18.98 26.37 36.55
C THR A 394 19.00 25.04 37.28
N ASP A 395 20.09 24.28 37.06
CA ASP A 395 20.32 22.98 37.74
C ASP A 395 19.11 22.05 37.68
N VAL A 396 18.52 21.93 36.44
CA VAL A 396 17.36 21.08 36.22
C VAL A 396 17.81 19.63 36.17
N GLU A 397 17.27 18.78 37.04
CA GLU A 397 17.53 17.35 37.12
C GLU A 397 16.23 16.55 36.93
N ALA A 398 16.32 15.50 36.12
CA ALA A 398 15.21 14.55 35.95
C ALA A 398 15.25 13.46 37.04
N VAL A 399 14.16 13.34 37.78
CA VAL A 399 13.94 12.25 38.75
C VAL A 399 13.19 11.13 38.05
N THR A 400 13.90 10.04 37.74
CA THR A 400 13.36 8.93 36.94
C THR A 400 12.02 8.42 37.47
N GLY A 401 10.98 8.45 36.65
CA GLY A 401 9.64 7.99 36.99
C GLY A 401 8.87 8.89 37.97
N ALA A 402 9.35 10.09 38.24
CA ALA A 402 8.74 11.02 39.19
C ALA A 402 8.46 12.42 38.56
N GLY A 403 9.49 13.08 38.01
CA GLY A 403 9.35 14.42 37.45
C GLY A 403 10.68 15.16 37.31
N LEU A 404 10.64 16.47 37.40
CA LEU A 404 11.78 17.39 37.31
C LEU A 404 11.93 18.18 38.61
N THR A 405 13.18 18.53 38.95
CA THR A 405 13.53 19.47 40.00
C THR A 405 14.54 20.47 39.45
N GLY A 406 14.51 21.70 39.92
CA GLY A 406 15.44 22.75 39.48
C GLY A 406 15.34 23.99 40.36
N HIS A 407 16.13 25.04 40.03
CA HIS A 407 16.20 26.27 40.83
C HIS A 407 15.95 27.52 39.97
N ARG A 408 15.23 28.49 40.51
CA ARG A 408 15.05 29.82 39.91
C ARG A 408 14.86 30.87 41.01
N ASP A 409 15.62 31.95 40.96
CA ASP A 409 15.55 33.11 41.89
C ASP A 409 15.65 32.72 43.38
N GLY A 410 16.43 31.65 43.69
CA GLY A 410 16.59 31.15 45.05
C GLY A 410 15.46 30.20 45.50
N HIS A 411 14.48 29.93 44.65
CA HIS A 411 13.40 28.98 44.87
C HIS A 411 13.76 27.59 44.32
N THR A 412 13.38 26.55 45.05
CA THR A 412 13.40 25.18 44.57
C THR A 412 12.07 24.86 43.90
N LEU A 413 12.13 24.57 42.61
CA LEU A 413 10.96 24.24 41.77
C LEU A 413 10.88 22.75 41.54
N ARG A 414 9.66 22.18 41.56
CA ARG A 414 9.42 20.77 41.19
C ARG A 414 8.18 20.65 40.32
N LEU A 415 8.29 19.80 39.31
CA LEU A 415 7.20 19.42 38.42
C LEU A 415 7.11 17.90 38.35
N GLY A 416 5.96 17.31 38.68
CA GLY A 416 5.90 15.85 38.65
C GLY A 416 4.54 15.24 38.92
N ARG A 417 4.54 13.88 38.88
CA ARG A 417 3.30 13.13 39.02
C ARG A 417 2.71 13.20 40.42
N PRO A 418 1.37 13.06 40.58
CA PRO A 418 0.73 12.75 41.84
C PRO A 418 1.31 11.47 42.47
N GLY A 419 1.54 11.51 43.77
CA GLY A 419 2.21 10.44 44.52
C GLY A 419 3.72 10.66 44.73
N TRP A 420 4.40 11.41 43.88
CA TRP A 420 5.71 12.00 44.17
C TRP A 420 5.57 13.37 44.80
N LEU A 421 4.68 14.21 44.25
CA LEU A 421 4.20 15.42 44.92
C LEU A 421 2.82 15.14 45.52
N ASP A 422 2.57 15.73 46.71
CA ASP A 422 1.27 15.62 47.39
C ASP A 422 0.31 16.66 46.79
N PRO A 423 -0.80 16.28 46.16
CA PRO A 423 -1.74 17.24 45.59
C PRO A 423 -2.43 18.16 46.62
N GLY A 424 -2.43 17.82 47.91
CA GLY A 424 -3.03 18.61 48.97
C GLY A 424 -4.46 19.06 48.61
N PRO A 425 -4.75 20.40 48.59
CA PRO A 425 -6.09 20.91 48.30
C PRO A 425 -6.55 20.63 46.85
N LEU A 426 -5.64 20.33 45.93
CA LEU A 426 -5.95 20.03 44.53
C LEU A 426 -6.28 18.54 44.27
N ALA A 427 -6.35 17.66 45.30
CA ALA A 427 -6.62 16.25 45.13
C ALA A 427 -7.93 15.98 44.33
N GLY A 428 -8.97 16.78 44.57
CA GLY A 428 -10.23 16.68 43.84
C GLY A 428 -10.08 17.07 42.35
N ASP A 429 -9.32 18.13 42.10
CA ASP A 429 -9.06 18.59 40.71
C ASP A 429 -8.19 17.59 39.94
N VAL A 430 -7.14 17.06 40.58
CA VAL A 430 -6.29 16.01 39.99
C VAL A 430 -7.12 14.77 39.64
N THR A 431 -8.01 14.34 40.55
CA THR A 431 -8.90 13.20 40.27
C THR A 431 -9.83 13.50 39.09
N ARG A 432 -10.42 14.70 39.03
CA ARG A 432 -11.27 15.14 37.93
C ARG A 432 -10.50 15.16 36.59
N MET A 433 -9.28 15.71 36.58
CA MET A 433 -8.40 15.75 35.40
C MET A 433 -8.08 14.35 34.90
N GLN A 434 -7.72 13.43 35.79
CA GLN A 434 -7.46 12.03 35.45
C GLN A 434 -8.71 11.30 34.94
N GLN A 435 -9.86 11.53 35.54
CA GLN A 435 -11.15 10.98 35.07
C GLN A 435 -11.55 11.53 33.71
N ALA A 436 -11.14 12.76 33.37
CA ALA A 436 -11.31 13.34 32.03
C ALA A 436 -10.28 12.83 31.01
N GLY A 437 -9.45 11.83 31.35
CA GLY A 437 -8.48 11.24 30.44
C GLY A 437 -7.20 12.03 30.26
N ALA A 438 -6.88 12.96 31.17
CA ALA A 438 -5.66 13.74 31.11
C ALA A 438 -4.55 13.18 32.01
N THR A 439 -3.31 13.39 31.61
CA THR A 439 -2.16 13.25 32.50
C THR A 439 -2.08 14.49 33.38
N ALA A 440 -2.27 14.32 34.69
CA ALA A 440 -2.13 15.42 35.64
C ALA A 440 -0.70 15.49 36.16
N VAL A 441 -0.06 16.67 36.06
CA VAL A 441 1.24 16.98 36.65
C VAL A 441 1.08 18.10 37.68
N LEU A 442 1.73 17.96 38.80
CA LEU A 442 1.72 18.93 39.89
C LEU A 442 2.92 19.88 39.78
N VAL A 443 2.72 21.14 40.09
CA VAL A 443 3.73 22.19 40.10
C VAL A 443 3.92 22.65 41.53
N GLU A 444 5.17 22.62 41.99
CA GLU A 444 5.55 23.00 43.33
C GLU A 444 6.62 24.12 43.31
N ASP A 445 6.45 25.10 44.15
CA ASP A 445 7.42 26.18 44.42
C ASP A 445 7.75 26.21 45.91
N ASN A 446 9.04 26.05 46.28
CA ASN A 446 9.55 26.05 47.64
C ASN A 446 8.78 25.07 48.60
N GLY A 447 8.46 23.89 48.16
CA GLY A 447 7.77 22.88 48.98
C GLY A 447 6.26 23.06 49.09
N GLN A 448 5.68 24.02 48.36
CA GLN A 448 4.23 24.26 48.30
C GLN A 448 3.72 23.94 46.87
N VAL A 449 2.75 23.05 46.75
CA VAL A 449 2.06 22.85 45.50
C VAL A 449 1.23 24.08 45.18
N ILE A 450 1.54 24.71 44.04
CA ILE A 450 0.87 25.92 43.56
C ILE A 450 -0.19 25.63 42.51
N GLY A 451 -0.08 24.49 41.80
CA GLY A 451 -1.05 24.12 40.77
C GLY A 451 -0.93 22.70 40.28
N ALA A 452 -1.91 22.33 39.49
CA ALA A 452 -1.95 21.09 38.71
C ALA A 452 -2.27 21.39 37.25
N ILE A 453 -1.52 20.82 36.34
CA ILE A 453 -1.69 20.97 34.88
C ILE A 453 -2.21 19.67 34.32
N ALA A 454 -3.31 19.72 33.56
CA ALA A 454 -3.85 18.61 32.81
C ALA A 454 -3.34 18.67 31.36
N VAL A 455 -2.59 17.67 30.97
CA VAL A 455 -2.12 17.52 29.58
C VAL A 455 -2.77 16.30 28.99
N ARG A 456 -3.35 16.43 27.79
CA ARG A 456 -3.95 15.34 27.05
C ARG A 456 -3.55 15.43 25.59
N ASP A 457 -3.27 14.26 25.00
CA ASP A 457 -3.08 14.15 23.58
C ASP A 457 -4.43 14.29 22.87
N GLU A 458 -4.52 15.15 21.88
CA GLU A 458 -5.77 15.46 21.20
C GLU A 458 -6.23 14.30 20.34
N LEU A 459 -7.53 13.93 20.47
CA LEU A 459 -8.17 12.98 19.57
C LEU A 459 -8.18 13.57 18.15
N ARG A 460 -7.91 12.71 17.17
CA ARG A 460 -8.13 13.08 15.77
C ARG A 460 -9.61 13.39 15.55
N PRO A 461 -9.95 14.49 14.86
CA PRO A 461 -11.34 14.91 14.65
C PRO A 461 -12.20 13.81 14.00
N GLU A 462 -11.60 13.01 13.13
CA GLU A 462 -12.25 11.93 12.39
C GLU A 462 -12.32 10.60 13.15
N ALA A 463 -11.68 10.46 14.32
CA ALA A 463 -11.55 9.17 15.01
C ALA A 463 -12.90 8.52 15.34
N ALA A 464 -13.85 9.29 15.89
CA ALA A 464 -15.19 8.79 16.21
C ALA A 464 -15.98 8.35 14.96
N GLU A 465 -15.89 9.12 13.85
CA GLU A 465 -16.51 8.76 12.57
C GLU A 465 -15.94 7.46 12.03
N VAL A 466 -14.60 7.32 12.04
CA VAL A 466 -13.90 6.14 11.54
C VAL A 466 -14.25 4.90 12.34
N VAL A 467 -14.25 4.97 13.67
CA VAL A 467 -14.66 3.87 14.56
C VAL A 467 -16.11 3.47 14.27
N ALA A 468 -17.03 4.44 14.19
CA ALA A 468 -18.42 4.17 13.87
C ALA A 468 -18.59 3.53 12.48
N ARG A 469 -17.80 3.93 11.50
CA ARG A 469 -17.78 3.33 10.15
C ARG A 469 -17.26 1.90 10.18
N LEU A 470 -16.12 1.63 10.85
CA LEU A 470 -15.58 0.29 11.00
C LEU A 470 -16.60 -0.66 11.66
N ARG A 471 -17.28 -0.21 12.72
CA ARG A 471 -18.34 -1.01 13.40
C ARG A 471 -19.52 -1.28 12.47
N ARG A 472 -20.00 -0.29 11.72
CA ARG A 472 -21.07 -0.46 10.71
C ARG A 472 -20.66 -1.43 9.60
N ASP A 473 -19.38 -1.44 9.21
CA ASP A 473 -18.82 -2.35 8.20
C ASP A 473 -18.59 -3.77 8.74
N GLY A 474 -18.94 -4.03 10.02
CA GLY A 474 -18.88 -5.34 10.67
C GLY A 474 -17.52 -5.71 11.26
N TYR A 475 -16.66 -4.74 11.52
CA TYR A 475 -15.41 -4.96 12.25
C TYR A 475 -15.62 -4.88 13.76
N HIS A 476 -14.92 -5.73 14.49
CA HIS A 476 -14.76 -5.60 15.93
C HIS A 476 -13.58 -4.69 16.21
N VAL A 477 -13.84 -3.56 16.86
CA VAL A 477 -12.82 -2.56 17.17
C VAL A 477 -12.43 -2.64 18.63
N ALA A 478 -11.13 -2.72 18.91
CA ALA A 478 -10.54 -2.69 20.24
C ALA A 478 -9.49 -1.58 20.33
N MET A 479 -9.35 -0.94 21.48
CA MET A 479 -8.27 0.02 21.76
C MET A 479 -7.22 -0.64 22.67
N LEU A 480 -5.95 -0.48 22.32
CA LEU A 480 -4.79 -0.92 23.10
C LEU A 480 -4.00 0.31 23.54
N THR A 481 -3.66 0.39 24.82
CA THR A 481 -2.87 1.51 25.34
C THR A 481 -2.04 1.13 26.57
N GLY A 482 -0.92 1.82 26.78
CA GLY A 482 -0.15 1.77 28.01
C GLY A 482 -0.69 2.65 29.13
N ASP A 483 -1.69 3.50 28.86
CA ASP A 483 -2.29 4.38 29.84
C ASP A 483 -3.05 3.60 30.92
N ASN A 484 -3.34 4.28 32.03
CA ASN A 484 -4.20 3.72 33.09
C ASN A 484 -5.64 3.49 32.58
N GLN A 485 -6.33 2.57 33.26
CA GLN A 485 -7.68 2.15 32.87
C GLN A 485 -8.69 3.30 32.80
N ALA A 486 -8.60 4.28 33.70
CA ALA A 486 -9.56 5.40 33.74
C ALA A 486 -9.40 6.33 32.52
N THR A 487 -8.17 6.71 32.20
CA THR A 487 -7.83 7.52 31.03
C THR A 487 -8.24 6.80 29.73
N ALA A 488 -7.92 5.52 29.63
CA ALA A 488 -8.26 4.71 28.47
C ALA A 488 -9.78 4.59 28.26
N ALA A 489 -10.53 4.36 29.32
CA ALA A 489 -11.98 4.23 29.27
C ALA A 489 -12.67 5.54 28.86
N ALA A 490 -12.21 6.69 29.38
CA ALA A 490 -12.75 8.00 29.01
C ALA A 490 -12.57 8.27 27.51
N LEU A 491 -11.35 8.10 26.99
CA LEU A 491 -11.06 8.32 25.57
C LEU A 491 -11.81 7.34 24.65
N ALA A 492 -11.90 6.08 25.06
CA ALA A 492 -12.65 5.08 24.30
C ALA A 492 -14.15 5.39 24.23
N ALA A 493 -14.73 5.95 25.29
CA ALA A 493 -16.10 6.40 25.30
C ALA A 493 -16.34 7.56 24.30
N ASP A 494 -15.40 8.53 24.22
CA ASP A 494 -15.47 9.64 23.27
C ASP A 494 -15.51 9.18 21.81
N VAL A 495 -14.78 8.09 21.48
CA VAL A 495 -14.74 7.54 20.11
C VAL A 495 -15.70 6.37 19.89
N GLY A 496 -16.41 5.89 20.92
CA GLY A 496 -17.38 4.79 20.81
C GLY A 496 -16.75 3.39 20.73
N ILE A 497 -15.59 3.15 21.35
CA ILE A 497 -14.93 1.84 21.48
C ILE A 497 -15.32 1.19 22.81
N GLU A 498 -15.86 -0.04 22.77
CA GLU A 498 -16.28 -0.79 23.97
C GLU A 498 -15.16 -1.70 24.52
N ALA A 499 -14.35 -2.28 23.64
CA ALA A 499 -13.27 -3.18 23.99
C ALA A 499 -11.99 -2.38 24.27
N VAL A 500 -11.64 -2.18 25.53
CA VAL A 500 -10.50 -1.39 25.98
C VAL A 500 -9.53 -2.25 26.75
N HIS A 501 -8.27 -2.21 26.35
CA HIS A 501 -7.17 -2.90 27.02
C HIS A 501 -6.12 -1.84 27.39
N ALA A 502 -6.02 -1.56 28.68
CA ALA A 502 -5.17 -0.55 29.27
C ALA A 502 -3.96 -1.15 30.01
N GLU A 503 -3.03 -0.29 30.43
CA GLU A 503 -1.83 -0.64 31.22
C GLU A 503 -0.93 -1.69 30.56
N LEU A 504 -0.93 -1.73 29.19
CA LEU A 504 -0.19 -2.70 28.40
C LEU A 504 1.24 -2.23 28.14
N ARG A 505 2.21 -3.10 28.40
CA ARG A 505 3.58 -2.96 27.88
C ARG A 505 3.63 -3.42 26.40
N PRO A 506 4.67 -3.07 25.64
CA PRO A 506 4.78 -3.50 24.23
C PRO A 506 4.65 -5.02 24.04
N GLU A 507 5.24 -5.83 24.94
CA GLU A 507 5.13 -7.29 24.89
C GLU A 507 3.72 -7.78 25.24
N ASP A 508 3.00 -7.08 26.12
CA ASP A 508 1.61 -7.41 26.47
C ASP A 508 0.68 -7.13 25.31
N LYS A 509 0.91 -6.03 24.56
CA LYS A 509 0.19 -5.73 23.31
C LYS A 509 0.35 -6.86 22.29
N ALA A 510 1.59 -7.32 22.05
CA ALA A 510 1.86 -8.41 21.10
C ALA A 510 1.14 -9.71 21.51
N ARG A 511 1.22 -10.11 22.79
CA ARG A 511 0.51 -11.29 23.30
C ARG A 511 -1.01 -11.19 23.18
N LEU A 512 -1.56 -10.01 23.42
CA LEU A 512 -2.99 -9.77 23.28
C LEU A 512 -3.42 -9.86 21.80
N ILE A 513 -2.64 -9.30 20.88
CA ILE A 513 -2.89 -9.44 19.44
C ILE A 513 -2.88 -10.91 19.02
N GLU A 514 -1.94 -11.73 19.51
CA GLU A 514 -1.94 -13.17 19.25
C GLU A 514 -3.23 -13.83 19.74
N GLN A 515 -3.74 -13.48 20.90
CA GLN A 515 -5.00 -14.01 21.44
C GLN A 515 -6.20 -13.59 20.56
N LEU A 516 -6.26 -12.33 20.13
CA LEU A 516 -7.33 -11.82 19.28
C LEU A 516 -7.35 -12.51 17.91
N ARG A 517 -6.17 -12.81 17.33
CA ARG A 517 -6.02 -13.55 16.06
C ARG A 517 -6.65 -14.95 16.11
N PHE A 518 -6.54 -15.67 17.23
CA PHE A 518 -7.18 -16.98 17.37
C PHE A 518 -8.71 -16.91 17.28
N GLN A 519 -9.30 -15.79 17.67
CA GLN A 519 -10.76 -15.60 17.62
C GLN A 519 -11.21 -15.17 16.20
N ARG A 520 -10.44 -14.28 15.56
CA ARG A 520 -10.76 -13.72 14.24
C ARG A 520 -9.53 -13.07 13.60
N PRO A 521 -9.43 -13.05 12.25
CA PRO A 521 -8.35 -12.32 11.60
C PRO A 521 -8.33 -10.86 12.03
N THR A 522 -7.23 -10.43 12.65
CA THR A 522 -7.10 -9.14 13.32
C THR A 522 -5.96 -8.32 12.71
N ALA A 523 -6.26 -7.04 12.42
CA ALA A 523 -5.25 -6.04 12.10
C ALA A 523 -4.86 -5.27 13.37
N MET A 524 -3.58 -4.96 13.51
CA MET A 524 -3.07 -3.97 14.46
C MET A 524 -2.74 -2.69 13.71
N VAL A 525 -3.20 -1.55 14.23
CA VAL A 525 -2.91 -0.21 13.70
C VAL A 525 -2.18 0.58 14.76
N GLY A 526 -1.01 1.11 14.43
CA GLY A 526 -0.14 1.86 15.34
C GLY A 526 0.77 2.83 14.60
N ASP A 527 1.64 3.54 15.32
CA ASP A 527 2.62 4.48 14.76
C ASP A 527 3.90 3.77 14.25
N GLY A 528 4.08 2.50 14.56
CA GLY A 528 5.21 1.69 14.10
C GLY A 528 6.48 1.81 14.94
N VAL A 529 6.56 2.73 15.89
CA VAL A 529 7.75 2.92 16.74
C VAL A 529 7.66 2.05 17.99
N ASN A 530 6.62 2.25 18.80
CA ASN A 530 6.42 1.52 20.05
C ASN A 530 5.65 0.21 19.86
N ASP A 531 4.91 0.09 18.76
CA ASP A 531 4.00 -1.01 18.49
C ASP A 531 4.56 -2.05 17.52
N ALA A 532 5.84 -1.93 17.11
CA ALA A 532 6.48 -2.85 16.17
C ALA A 532 6.27 -4.34 16.51
N PRO A 533 6.41 -4.80 17.78
CA PRO A 533 6.12 -6.19 18.15
C PRO A 533 4.64 -6.57 17.96
N ALA A 534 3.70 -5.66 18.24
CA ALA A 534 2.27 -5.90 18.09
C ALA A 534 1.84 -5.90 16.61
N LEU A 535 2.42 -4.99 15.79
CA LEU A 535 2.23 -4.97 14.34
C LEU A 535 2.69 -6.27 13.69
N ALA A 536 3.89 -6.76 14.07
CA ALA A 536 4.43 -8.03 13.58
C ALA A 536 3.63 -9.25 14.03
N ALA A 537 3.00 -9.20 15.21
CA ALA A 537 2.18 -10.28 15.76
C ALA A 537 0.80 -10.36 15.09
N ALA A 538 0.30 -9.31 14.45
CA ALA A 538 -1.02 -9.27 13.81
C ALA A 538 -1.12 -10.14 12.54
N ASP A 539 -2.35 -10.40 12.04
CA ASP A 539 -2.52 -10.95 10.70
C ASP A 539 -2.15 -9.95 9.62
N VAL A 540 -2.32 -8.65 9.91
CA VAL A 540 -1.86 -7.51 9.11
C VAL A 540 -1.49 -6.39 10.07
N GLY A 541 -0.23 -5.98 10.05
CA GLY A 541 0.24 -4.76 10.71
C GLY A 541 0.03 -3.55 9.81
N ILE A 542 -0.55 -2.48 10.35
CA ILE A 542 -0.81 -1.22 9.63
C ILE A 542 -0.13 -0.07 10.38
N ALA A 543 0.82 0.59 9.76
CA ALA A 543 1.45 1.78 10.29
C ALA A 543 0.76 3.05 9.81
N MET A 544 0.55 4.01 10.72
CA MET A 544 0.02 5.34 10.43
C MET A 544 1.16 6.35 10.30
N GLY A 545 0.96 7.41 9.48
CA GLY A 545 1.91 8.52 9.36
C GLY A 545 3.32 8.10 8.91
N ALA A 546 3.41 7.10 8.04
CA ALA A 546 4.65 6.41 7.70
C ALA A 546 5.68 7.26 6.94
N MET A 547 5.35 8.49 6.54
CA MET A 547 6.25 9.37 5.77
C MET A 547 7.51 9.79 6.55
N GLY A 548 7.50 9.78 7.87
CA GLY A 548 8.62 10.24 8.69
C GLY A 548 9.41 9.14 9.41
N THR A 549 9.00 7.87 9.35
CA THR A 549 9.61 6.80 10.16
C THR A 549 9.92 5.54 9.37
N ASP A 550 11.22 5.27 9.16
CA ASP A 550 11.69 4.06 8.48
C ASP A 550 11.24 2.78 9.17
N VAL A 551 11.25 2.76 10.50
CA VAL A 551 10.87 1.59 11.31
C VAL A 551 9.41 1.20 11.08
N ALA A 552 8.51 2.17 10.97
CA ALA A 552 7.09 1.92 10.70
C ALA A 552 6.90 1.30 9.31
N ILE A 553 7.58 1.84 8.30
CA ILE A 553 7.52 1.31 6.94
C ILE A 553 8.11 -0.11 6.89
N GLU A 554 9.20 -0.41 7.58
CA GLU A 554 9.82 -1.73 7.51
C GLU A 554 9.00 -2.82 8.22
N THR A 555 8.38 -2.50 9.35
CA THR A 555 7.74 -3.50 10.22
C THR A 555 6.31 -3.83 9.81
N ALA A 556 5.54 -2.87 9.29
CA ALA A 556 4.14 -3.06 8.94
C ALA A 556 3.95 -3.73 7.57
N ASP A 557 2.86 -4.48 7.38
CA ASP A 557 2.43 -5.04 6.08
C ASP A 557 1.78 -3.98 5.19
N VAL A 558 1.18 -2.97 5.81
CA VAL A 558 0.54 -1.82 5.16
C VAL A 558 0.99 -0.55 5.86
N ALA A 559 1.41 0.45 5.09
CA ALA A 559 1.75 1.76 5.61
C ALA A 559 0.78 2.81 5.04
N LEU A 560 0.11 3.55 5.91
CA LEU A 560 -0.69 4.71 5.53
C LEU A 560 0.23 5.93 5.55
N MET A 561 0.36 6.57 4.39
CA MET A 561 1.35 7.62 4.16
C MET A 561 0.97 8.94 4.85
N GLY A 562 -0.34 9.22 4.92
CA GLY A 562 -0.88 10.39 5.61
C GLY A 562 -1.29 10.09 7.04
N GLU A 563 -1.72 11.15 7.72
CA GLU A 563 -2.20 11.10 9.10
C GLU A 563 -3.72 10.91 9.21
N ASP A 564 -4.47 11.03 8.11
CA ASP A 564 -5.93 10.92 8.09
C ASP A 564 -6.40 9.47 8.31
N LEU A 565 -7.00 9.22 9.45
CA LEU A 565 -7.49 7.88 9.84
C LEU A 565 -8.60 7.33 8.91
N ARG A 566 -9.25 8.19 8.09
CA ARG A 566 -10.27 7.77 7.11
C ARG A 566 -9.70 6.89 6.00
N HIS A 567 -8.39 6.91 5.76
CA HIS A 567 -7.74 5.99 4.83
C HIS A 567 -7.83 4.53 5.28
N LEU A 568 -7.96 4.26 6.58
CA LEU A 568 -8.03 2.90 7.12
C LEU A 568 -9.28 2.13 6.63
N PRO A 569 -10.54 2.60 6.85
CA PRO A 569 -11.71 1.91 6.31
C PRO A 569 -11.73 1.90 4.77
N GLN A 570 -11.11 2.87 4.12
CA GLN A 570 -10.97 2.89 2.66
C GLN A 570 -10.05 1.76 2.17
N ALA A 571 -8.89 1.56 2.80
CA ALA A 571 -7.96 0.48 2.49
C ALA A 571 -8.61 -0.90 2.69
N PHE A 572 -9.35 -1.11 3.80
CA PHE A 572 -10.11 -2.33 4.02
C PHE A 572 -11.17 -2.58 2.95
N GLY A 573 -11.93 -1.54 2.57
CA GLY A 573 -12.95 -1.61 1.52
C GLY A 573 -12.34 -1.99 0.17
N HIS A 574 -11.21 -1.38 -0.17
CA HIS A 574 -10.47 -1.66 -1.39
C HIS A 574 -9.93 -3.10 -1.43
N ALA A 575 -9.30 -3.57 -0.37
CA ALA A 575 -8.78 -4.93 -0.27
C ALA A 575 -9.90 -5.99 -0.31
N ARG A 576 -11.05 -5.77 0.34
CA ARG A 576 -12.22 -6.65 0.24
C ARG A 576 -12.75 -6.75 -1.19
N ARG A 577 -12.77 -5.62 -1.92
CA ARG A 577 -13.17 -5.58 -3.33
C ARG A 577 -12.19 -6.35 -4.20
N ALA A 578 -10.89 -6.12 -4.05
CA ALA A 578 -9.85 -6.83 -4.78
C ALA A 578 -9.95 -8.35 -4.56
N ARG A 579 -10.10 -8.78 -3.30
CA ARG A 579 -10.30 -10.19 -2.95
C ARG A 579 -11.56 -10.80 -3.60
N ARG A 580 -12.67 -10.05 -3.65
CA ARG A 580 -13.89 -10.51 -4.32
C ARG A 580 -13.66 -10.71 -5.82
N ILE A 581 -12.96 -9.79 -6.47
CA ILE A 581 -12.60 -9.91 -7.90
C ILE A 581 -11.69 -11.12 -8.14
N MET A 582 -10.69 -11.35 -7.30
CA MET A 582 -9.85 -12.55 -7.38
C MET A 582 -10.67 -13.85 -7.32
N LEU A 583 -11.60 -13.94 -6.35
CA LEU A 583 -12.46 -15.11 -6.20
C LEU A 583 -13.42 -15.29 -7.39
N GLN A 584 -13.96 -14.21 -7.96
CA GLN A 584 -14.78 -14.27 -9.17
C GLN A 584 -13.99 -14.82 -10.35
N ASN A 585 -12.77 -14.33 -10.54
CA ASN A 585 -11.89 -14.78 -11.62
C ASN A 585 -11.52 -16.27 -11.47
N VAL A 586 -11.16 -16.70 -10.27
CA VAL A 586 -10.87 -18.11 -9.98
C VAL A 586 -12.08 -18.98 -10.24
N ALA A 587 -13.27 -18.57 -9.79
CA ALA A 587 -14.51 -19.32 -10.02
C ALA A 587 -14.87 -19.39 -11.52
N LEU A 588 -14.71 -18.30 -12.26
CA LEU A 588 -14.94 -18.25 -13.70
C LEU A 588 -13.99 -19.20 -14.44
N SER A 589 -12.69 -19.16 -14.13
CA SER A 589 -11.68 -20.00 -14.75
C SER A 589 -11.92 -21.51 -14.51
N LEU A 590 -12.24 -21.87 -13.26
CA LEU A 590 -12.57 -23.27 -12.93
C LEU A 590 -13.88 -23.73 -13.58
N GLY A 591 -14.90 -22.86 -13.58
CA GLY A 591 -16.18 -23.16 -14.25
C GLY A 591 -16.01 -23.39 -15.74
N LEU A 592 -15.15 -22.61 -16.40
CA LEU A 592 -14.83 -22.76 -17.81
C LEU A 592 -14.18 -24.14 -18.10
N ILE A 593 -13.16 -24.53 -17.33
CA ILE A 593 -12.49 -25.83 -17.48
C ILE A 593 -13.50 -26.95 -17.31
N ILE A 594 -14.32 -26.91 -16.26
CA ILE A 594 -15.35 -27.93 -15.97
C ILE A 594 -16.37 -28.05 -17.12
N ALA A 595 -16.71 -26.93 -17.78
CA ALA A 595 -17.65 -26.93 -18.89
C ALA A 595 -17.02 -27.39 -20.21
N LEU A 596 -15.81 -26.90 -20.53
CA LEU A 596 -15.17 -27.17 -21.83
C LEU A 596 -14.63 -28.61 -21.97
N VAL A 597 -14.08 -29.17 -20.88
CA VAL A 597 -13.46 -30.51 -20.93
C VAL A 597 -14.45 -31.60 -21.40
N PRO A 598 -15.68 -31.71 -20.84
CA PRO A 598 -16.66 -32.67 -21.37
C PRO A 598 -17.05 -32.38 -22.82
N LEU A 599 -17.29 -31.13 -23.20
CA LEU A 599 -17.66 -30.77 -24.57
C LEU A 599 -16.56 -31.15 -25.58
N ALA A 600 -15.31 -30.94 -25.21
CA ALA A 600 -14.16 -31.38 -26.00
C ALA A 600 -14.07 -32.89 -26.09
N LEU A 601 -14.22 -33.62 -24.99
CA LEU A 601 -14.13 -35.07 -24.93
C LEU A 601 -15.21 -35.77 -25.81
N PHE A 602 -16.44 -35.22 -25.77
CA PHE A 602 -17.55 -35.77 -26.59
C PHE A 602 -17.52 -35.26 -28.05
N GLY A 603 -16.54 -34.43 -28.44
CA GLY A 603 -16.41 -33.92 -29.81
C GLY A 603 -17.48 -32.92 -30.21
N VAL A 604 -18.12 -32.23 -29.21
CA VAL A 604 -19.10 -31.18 -29.48
C VAL A 604 -18.42 -29.89 -29.97
N LEU A 605 -17.21 -29.65 -29.51
CA LEU A 605 -16.40 -28.47 -29.89
C LEU A 605 -15.06 -28.98 -30.47
N GLY A 606 -14.70 -28.46 -31.64
CA GLY A 606 -13.37 -28.62 -32.24
C GLY A 606 -12.32 -27.70 -31.60
N LEU A 607 -11.06 -27.86 -32.00
CA LEU A 607 -9.91 -27.16 -31.42
C LEU A 607 -10.06 -25.66 -31.54
N ALA A 608 -10.38 -25.12 -32.72
CA ALA A 608 -10.53 -23.67 -32.95
C ALA A 608 -11.62 -23.05 -32.06
N ALA A 609 -12.76 -23.72 -31.88
CA ALA A 609 -13.86 -23.24 -31.05
C ALA A 609 -13.46 -23.21 -29.56
N VAL A 610 -12.78 -24.25 -29.07
CA VAL A 610 -12.31 -24.34 -27.68
C VAL A 610 -11.27 -23.24 -27.41
N VAL A 611 -10.30 -23.04 -28.31
CA VAL A 611 -9.28 -21.99 -28.20
C VAL A 611 -9.95 -20.62 -28.14
N LEU A 612 -10.88 -20.34 -29.07
CA LEU A 612 -11.57 -19.04 -29.10
C LEU A 612 -12.33 -18.75 -27.79
N VAL A 613 -13.08 -19.73 -27.28
CA VAL A 613 -13.83 -19.56 -26.00
C VAL A 613 -12.86 -19.36 -24.84
N HIS A 614 -11.75 -20.08 -24.82
CA HIS A 614 -10.74 -19.99 -23.78
C HIS A 614 -10.09 -18.60 -23.74
N GLU A 615 -9.67 -18.09 -24.90
CA GLU A 615 -9.04 -16.79 -25.03
C GLU A 615 -10.01 -15.63 -24.72
N LEU A 616 -11.27 -15.72 -25.16
CA LEU A 616 -12.30 -14.76 -24.78
C LEU A 616 -12.53 -14.72 -23.27
N ALA A 617 -12.55 -15.87 -22.62
CA ALA A 617 -12.67 -15.93 -21.16
C ALA A 617 -11.45 -15.33 -20.46
N GLU A 618 -10.25 -15.52 -20.99
CA GLU A 618 -9.03 -14.92 -20.46
C GLU A 618 -9.07 -13.40 -20.56
N ILE A 619 -9.50 -12.84 -21.69
CA ILE A 619 -9.72 -11.39 -21.85
C ILE A 619 -10.71 -10.87 -20.79
N VAL A 620 -11.81 -11.61 -20.54
CA VAL A 620 -12.80 -11.24 -19.51
C VAL A 620 -12.18 -11.26 -18.12
N VAL A 621 -11.36 -12.26 -17.80
CA VAL A 621 -10.66 -12.39 -16.51
C VAL A 621 -9.66 -11.25 -16.31
N ILE A 622 -8.87 -10.90 -17.34
CA ILE A 622 -7.94 -9.77 -17.31
C ILE A 622 -8.71 -8.46 -17.11
N ALA A 623 -9.76 -8.21 -17.91
CA ALA A 623 -10.58 -7.02 -17.79
C ALA A 623 -11.23 -6.88 -16.42
N ASN A 624 -11.73 -7.99 -15.83
CA ASN A 624 -12.27 -8.01 -14.49
C ASN A 624 -11.16 -7.73 -13.45
N GLY A 625 -9.97 -8.31 -13.62
CA GLY A 625 -8.81 -8.08 -12.75
C GLY A 625 -8.39 -6.60 -12.70
N VAL A 626 -8.32 -5.95 -13.86
CA VAL A 626 -7.99 -4.51 -13.97
C VAL A 626 -9.03 -3.63 -13.24
N ARG A 627 -10.28 -4.06 -13.07
CA ARG A 627 -11.28 -3.33 -12.27
C ARG A 627 -10.88 -3.17 -10.80
N ALA A 628 -9.99 -4.00 -10.28
CA ALA A 628 -9.43 -3.82 -8.95
C ALA A 628 -8.59 -2.54 -8.83
N GLY A 629 -8.10 -2.02 -9.93
CA GLY A 629 -7.37 -0.75 -10.02
C GLY A 629 -8.24 0.51 -9.93
N ARG A 630 -9.58 0.38 -9.82
CA ARG A 630 -10.48 1.53 -9.66
C ARG A 630 -10.55 1.95 -8.20
N THR A 631 -10.25 3.23 -7.94
CA THR A 631 -10.31 3.85 -6.61
C THR A 631 -11.44 4.86 -6.55
N THR A 632 -11.94 5.11 -5.34
CA THR A 632 -12.83 6.23 -5.04
C THR A 632 -12.05 7.13 -4.07
N PRO A 633 -11.65 8.34 -4.45
CA PRO A 633 -10.98 9.28 -3.55
C PRO A 633 -11.84 9.55 -2.31
N LEU A 634 -11.18 9.92 -1.20
CA LEU A 634 -11.91 10.43 -0.03
C LEU A 634 -12.62 11.73 -0.43
N ALA A 635 -13.87 11.89 0.00
CA ALA A 635 -14.50 13.19 -0.04
C ALA A 635 -13.73 14.14 0.87
N ALA A 636 -13.47 15.36 0.41
CA ALA A 636 -12.88 16.39 1.25
C ALA A 636 -13.69 16.52 2.54
N ALA A 637 -12.98 16.61 3.69
CA ALA A 637 -13.66 16.88 4.94
C ALA A 637 -14.43 18.20 4.81
N PRO A 638 -15.67 18.32 5.35
CA PRO A 638 -16.33 19.61 5.45
C PRO A 638 -15.39 20.53 6.22
N VAL A 639 -14.97 21.61 5.59
CA VAL A 639 -14.22 22.67 6.28
C VAL A 639 -15.15 23.22 7.32
N ASP A 640 -14.84 23.07 8.60
CA ASP A 640 -15.59 23.70 9.68
C ASP A 640 -15.37 25.22 9.58
N PRO A 641 -16.40 26.02 9.22
CA PRO A 641 -16.24 27.45 9.07
C PRO A 641 -15.94 28.16 10.40
N ALA A 642 -16.06 27.48 11.54
CA ALA A 642 -15.76 28.03 12.85
C ALA A 642 -14.24 28.06 13.16
N ALA A 643 -13.44 27.20 12.56
CA ALA A 643 -11.99 27.16 12.78
C ALA A 643 -11.24 28.34 12.11
N SER A 644 -11.86 29.02 11.14
CA SER A 644 -11.26 30.15 10.41
C SER A 644 -11.39 31.51 11.14
N HIS A 645 -12.15 31.61 12.22
CA HIS A 645 -12.43 32.87 12.89
C HIS A 645 -11.62 33.16 14.17
N THR A 646 -10.75 32.25 14.61
CA THR A 646 -10.03 32.41 15.89
C THR A 646 -8.63 33.00 15.75
N ARG A 647 -8.18 33.41 14.55
CA ARG A 647 -6.84 34.01 14.35
C ARG A 647 -6.81 35.37 13.63
N ALA A 648 -7.79 36.24 13.91
CA ALA A 648 -7.68 37.65 13.54
C ALA A 648 -7.78 38.50 14.81
N ALA A 649 -6.67 38.65 15.54
CA ALA A 649 -6.52 39.75 16.48
C ALA A 649 -6.26 41.02 15.67
N PRO A 650 -7.00 42.14 15.89
CA PRO A 650 -6.76 43.37 15.18
C PRO A 650 -5.47 44.02 15.72
N VAL A 651 -4.52 44.21 14.82
CA VAL A 651 -3.41 45.15 15.07
C VAL A 651 -4.01 46.54 15.23
N GLY A 652 -4.05 47.03 16.46
CA GLY A 652 -4.48 48.38 16.78
C GLY A 652 -3.54 49.41 16.15
N ALA A 653 -4.08 50.21 15.25
CA ALA A 653 -3.45 51.41 14.81
C ALA A 653 -3.47 52.40 16.00
N SER A 654 -2.30 52.79 16.50
CA SER A 654 -2.13 54.00 17.34
C SER A 654 -1.34 55.03 16.56
N SER A 655 -1.98 56.12 16.37
CA SER A 655 -1.51 57.42 15.85
C SER A 655 -0.21 57.92 16.48
#